data_3672422965e91ff4ec609597194439ab
#
_entry.id   3672422965e91ff4ec609597194439ab
#
_cell.length_a   1.000
_cell.length_b   1.000
_cell.length_c   1.000
_cell.angle_alpha   90.00
_cell.angle_beta   90.00
_cell.angle_gamma   90.00
#
_symmetry.space_group_name_H-M   'P 1'
#
loop_
_entity.id
_entity.type
_entity.pdbx_description
1 polymer ?
#
loop_
_entity_poly.entity_id
_entity_poly.type
_entity_poly.pdbx_seq_one_letter_code
_entity_poly.pdbx_strand_id
1 'polypeptide(L)'
;MPVSVIANVYCFHMDSSTFAARLCVNRWFADVARRSWAQGLAVALLGGLLGMAARPPQPAAAQSAPGEEATVGIVLGDSSQAHRRAANAIRRELRSLMRPERRVQFPEAYRRVLDTGGNADLKRLMSGETGPSIVVAVGLSASHRLATTSRPDVPVVAAHVLAPSLQGVPRAGDASGAANLTYVTEPDLVRENMALLRSLTPASAPALLVPARMLEAAPALADRMRRRLGRQDSSDANWRVVPVRSTAEATLEALPAGTDAAYLATPLPLSSVERDRLISGLRARQIPAAVHRGRELVDRGALATASAPSVDPVPRRTALHAADVLRGAAPGSLAVALPSPRTPYLNEATARRLGLSVPDALRLRVTLTGTPAPAPTDSITYAQAVRRGIGANDGLEARRSGLEAAREDVRVERGDLLPQVRVGARARQVDADQAAASFGAQPERTLSGSVSFSQTLFSPQEWGDLAIAKRQQAADAAEVERSEQDLALQVSRAYVSVLQARALAQVRRSDLALSRENLSLARARRESGQVGRQQVLRFKTQVAQARRTVLDAESRVEVARTRLAQVLARSPDELVGVAGLSPSDSILTLPESVFAAYGHTPAARQRLTDFLLEEGLSSAPELQALDEQIAAAQRGVEAGQQSYWAPTVALEGQLNSRALEGGAGTESLSLPGGPPGGAALPQAPNTTWNVGLSLSLPLFTGLKRDGQIERGRARLSQLKAQRREVRSSLEERIRARTEQATSDYLSLREAEAGRRTAQETIDLVQDSYTAGAADVLDLLDAQEAVLNARLAEVDARYSFLLRLLQTERAIARIGPLQTADERTAVRERLRAFMDGGR
;
A
#
# COMPACT_ATOMS: atom_id res chain seq x y z
N MET A 1 5.07 -2.03 57.26
CA MET A 1 3.71 -2.47 57.74
C MET A 1 2.76 -2.47 56.57
N PRO A 2 1.86 -3.35 56.60
CA PRO A 2 1.95 -4.68 55.96
C PRO A 2 0.85 -4.87 54.91
N VAL A 3 0.85 -5.94 54.31
CA VAL A 3 0.09 -7.24 54.30
C VAL A 3 -0.48 -7.43 52.89
N SER A 4 -0.29 -8.40 52.24
CA SER A 4 -0.27 -9.88 52.20
C SER A 4 -1.07 -10.32 50.99
N VAL A 5 -0.47 -11.25 50.21
CA VAL A 5 -0.74 -12.69 50.16
C VAL A 5 -2.11 -13.05 49.57
N ILE A 6 -2.14 -13.78 48.48
CA ILE A 6 -2.30 -15.23 48.44
C ILE A 6 -2.16 -15.73 46.97
N ALA A 7 -1.24 -16.69 46.82
CA ALA A 7 -1.21 -17.66 45.72
C ALA A 7 -2.36 -18.67 45.89
N ASN A 8 -2.89 -19.19 44.80
CA ASN A 8 -3.29 -20.60 44.83
C ASN A 8 -3.18 -21.27 43.46
N VAL A 9 -2.33 -22.22 43.41
CA VAL A 9 -2.20 -23.40 42.55
C VAL A 9 -3.47 -24.23 42.61
N TYR A 10 -3.99 -24.70 41.48
CA TYR A 10 -4.59 -26.03 41.39
C TYR A 10 -4.41 -26.63 40.00
N CYS A 11 -3.54 -27.61 39.90
CA CYS A 11 -3.66 -28.76 39.00
C CYS A 11 -4.87 -29.60 39.44
N PHE A 12 -5.69 -30.11 38.52
CA PHE A 12 -5.97 -31.55 38.46
C PHE A 12 -7.03 -31.94 37.43
N HIS A 13 -6.74 -32.99 36.71
CA HIS A 13 -7.57 -34.07 36.19
C HIS A 13 -8.44 -33.88 34.93
N MET A 14 -7.96 -34.52 33.89
CA MET A 14 -8.76 -35.13 32.82
C MET A 14 -9.86 -36.04 33.44
N ASP A 15 -11.10 -35.83 32.98
CA ASP A 15 -12.05 -36.95 32.99
C ASP A 15 -12.88 -37.01 31.71
N SER A 16 -13.09 -38.20 31.28
CA SER A 16 -13.68 -38.70 30.07
C SER A 16 -15.20 -38.53 30.04
N SER A 17 -15.73 -37.47 29.36
CA SER A 17 -17.18 -37.37 29.09
C SER A 17 -17.54 -36.50 27.85
N THR A 18 -16.79 -36.59 26.76
CA THR A 18 -17.13 -35.93 25.48
C THR A 18 -17.51 -36.89 24.34
N PHE A 19 -18.05 -38.07 24.65
CA PHE A 19 -18.54 -39.04 23.62
C PHE A 19 -20.06 -39.05 23.46
N ALA A 20 -20.84 -38.35 24.31
CA ALA A 20 -22.30 -38.37 24.29
C ALA A 20 -22.96 -37.16 23.60
N ALA A 21 -22.21 -36.12 23.26
CA ALA A 21 -22.78 -34.88 22.66
C ALA A 21 -22.82 -34.88 21.12
N ARG A 22 -22.24 -35.87 20.42
CA ARG A 22 -22.25 -35.97 18.94
C ARG A 22 -23.39 -36.81 18.36
N LEU A 23 -24.22 -37.43 19.19
CA LEU A 23 -25.35 -38.27 18.73
C LEU A 23 -26.71 -37.57 18.81
N CYS A 24 -26.86 -36.42 19.44
CA CYS A 24 -28.14 -35.67 19.50
C CYS A 24 -28.36 -34.66 18.39
N VAL A 25 -27.32 -34.24 17.65
CA VAL A 25 -27.48 -33.24 16.56
C VAL A 25 -27.92 -33.87 15.24
N ASN A 26 -27.66 -35.18 15.03
CA ASN A 26 -28.05 -35.86 13.80
C ASN A 26 -29.53 -36.40 13.82
N ARG A 27 -30.22 -36.29 14.94
CA ARG A 27 -31.65 -36.69 15.01
C ARG A 27 -32.63 -35.57 14.78
N TRP A 28 -32.21 -34.34 14.92
CA TRP A 28 -33.05 -33.15 14.70
C TRP A 28 -33.17 -32.76 13.21
N PHE A 29 -32.16 -33.07 12.38
CA PHE A 29 -32.23 -32.82 10.92
C PHE A 29 -33.03 -33.88 10.13
N ALA A 30 -33.29 -35.05 10.68
CA ALA A 30 -34.04 -36.07 9.99
C ALA A 30 -35.56 -35.96 10.17
N ASP A 31 -36.05 -35.22 11.18
CA ASP A 31 -37.50 -35.02 11.41
C ASP A 31 -38.09 -33.76 10.75
N VAL A 32 -37.27 -32.80 10.34
CA VAL A 32 -37.71 -31.61 9.58
C VAL A 32 -37.87 -31.92 8.10
N ALA A 33 -37.13 -32.89 7.57
CA ALA A 33 -37.21 -33.28 6.15
C ALA A 33 -38.43 -34.21 5.82
N ARG A 34 -39.14 -34.77 6.81
CA ARG A 34 -40.26 -35.65 6.58
C ARG A 34 -41.64 -35.01 6.72
N ARG A 35 -41.75 -33.75 7.10
CA ARG A 35 -43.04 -33.05 7.23
C ARG A 35 -43.39 -32.07 6.11
N SER A 36 -42.50 -31.84 5.13
CA SER A 36 -42.74 -30.88 4.04
C SER A 36 -43.15 -31.50 2.70
N TRP A 37 -43.26 -32.86 2.61
CA TRP A 37 -43.65 -33.56 1.35
C TRP A 37 -45.08 -34.07 1.31
N ALA A 38 -45.88 -33.88 2.37
CA ALA A 38 -47.25 -34.37 2.43
C ALA A 38 -48.35 -33.30 2.23
N GLN A 39 -48.01 -32.03 2.01
CA GLN A 39 -48.99 -30.97 1.79
C GLN A 39 -48.91 -30.29 0.38
N GLY A 40 -48.03 -30.76 -0.51
CA GLY A 40 -47.87 -30.24 -1.89
C GLY A 40 -48.73 -30.89 -2.97
N LEU A 41 -49.43 -31.97 -2.67
CA LEU A 41 -50.14 -32.76 -3.70
C LEU A 41 -51.69 -32.72 -3.66
N ALA A 42 -52.29 -31.90 -2.78
CA ALA A 42 -53.75 -31.80 -2.63
C ALA A 42 -54.41 -30.53 -3.21
N VAL A 43 -53.62 -29.58 -3.78
CA VAL A 43 -54.14 -28.31 -4.34
C VAL A 43 -54.14 -28.28 -5.87
N ALA A 44 -53.57 -29.26 -6.54
CA ALA A 44 -53.43 -29.26 -8.02
C ALA A 44 -54.57 -29.97 -8.78
N LEU A 45 -55.60 -30.46 -8.13
CA LEU A 45 -56.66 -31.22 -8.80
C LEU A 45 -58.09 -30.65 -8.65
N LEU A 46 -58.27 -29.39 -8.16
CA LEU A 46 -59.59 -28.79 -7.99
C LEU A 46 -59.74 -27.40 -8.64
N GLY A 47 -58.88 -27.01 -9.59
CA GLY A 47 -58.94 -25.75 -10.31
C GLY A 47 -59.24 -25.83 -11.80
N GLY A 48 -59.67 -26.98 -12.29
CA GLY A 48 -59.83 -27.22 -13.73
C GLY A 48 -61.22 -27.38 -14.23
N LEU A 49 -62.20 -26.67 -13.67
CA LEU A 49 -63.59 -26.64 -14.26
C LEU A 49 -64.41 -25.49 -13.67
N LEU A 50 -64.28 -24.32 -14.23
CA LEU A 50 -65.26 -23.22 -14.26
C LEU A 50 -64.57 -21.91 -14.64
N GLY A 51 -64.71 -21.45 -15.86
CA GLY A 51 -64.22 -20.15 -16.31
C GLY A 51 -64.21 -19.93 -17.82
N MET A 52 -65.14 -20.49 -18.57
CA MET A 52 -65.51 -19.91 -19.89
C MET A 52 -66.32 -18.64 -19.69
N ALA A 53 -65.66 -17.47 -19.53
CA ALA A 53 -66.31 -16.17 -19.66
C ALA A 53 -65.52 -15.36 -20.69
N ALA A 54 -66.27 -14.87 -21.66
CA ALA A 54 -65.95 -14.20 -22.90
C ALA A 54 -64.85 -13.09 -22.71
N ARG A 55 -63.73 -13.18 -23.45
CA ARG A 55 -62.89 -12.05 -23.75
C ARG A 55 -63.61 -11.07 -24.70
N PRO A 56 -63.55 -9.76 -24.42
CA PRO A 56 -63.97 -8.77 -25.45
C PRO A 56 -62.99 -8.81 -26.64
N PRO A 57 -63.44 -8.54 -27.86
CA PRO A 57 -62.62 -8.58 -29.04
C PRO A 57 -61.57 -7.51 -29.00
N GLN A 58 -60.33 -7.92 -29.04
CA GLN A 58 -59.20 -7.03 -29.34
C GLN A 58 -59.37 -6.45 -30.73
N PRO A 59 -59.20 -5.12 -30.97
CA PRO A 59 -59.18 -4.59 -32.30
C PRO A 59 -58.04 -5.29 -33.07
N ALA A 60 -58.44 -5.77 -34.26
CA ALA A 60 -57.56 -6.43 -35.21
C ALA A 60 -56.33 -5.50 -35.45
N ALA A 61 -55.17 -5.94 -35.03
CA ALA A 61 -53.91 -5.38 -35.52
C ALA A 61 -53.87 -5.62 -37.01
N ALA A 62 -53.98 -4.56 -37.82
CA ALA A 62 -53.77 -4.59 -39.23
C ALA A 62 -52.39 -5.27 -39.48
N GLN A 63 -52.39 -6.51 -39.94
CA GLN A 63 -51.23 -7.18 -40.51
C GLN A 63 -50.84 -6.38 -41.74
N SER A 64 -49.86 -5.46 -41.59
CA SER A 64 -49.16 -4.85 -42.70
C SER A 64 -48.46 -5.93 -43.51
N ALA A 65 -48.66 -5.94 -44.77
CA ALA A 65 -48.08 -6.89 -45.72
C ALA A 65 -46.55 -6.90 -45.62
N PRO A 66 -45.90 -8.08 -45.70
CA PRO A 66 -44.45 -8.16 -45.72
C PRO A 66 -43.92 -7.60 -47.03
N GLY A 67 -43.26 -6.38 -46.97
CA GLY A 67 -42.58 -5.84 -48.16
C GLY A 67 -42.46 -4.31 -48.26
N GLU A 68 -43.05 -3.52 -47.39
CA GLU A 68 -42.88 -2.07 -47.46
C GLU A 68 -41.45 -1.63 -47.03
N GLU A 69 -40.71 -0.99 -47.99
CA GLU A 69 -39.39 -0.38 -47.73
C GLU A 69 -39.59 0.97 -47.04
N ALA A 70 -38.88 1.19 -45.93
CA ALA A 70 -38.85 2.47 -45.24
C ALA A 70 -37.53 3.19 -45.54
N THR A 71 -37.63 4.44 -45.97
CA THR A 71 -36.48 5.29 -46.25
C THR A 71 -36.17 6.24 -45.09
N VAL A 72 -34.91 6.31 -44.64
CA VAL A 72 -34.47 7.12 -43.52
C VAL A 72 -33.47 8.14 -43.96
N GLY A 73 -33.80 9.43 -43.74
CA GLY A 73 -32.88 10.54 -43.95
C GLY A 73 -31.99 10.75 -42.72
N ILE A 74 -30.70 11.12 -42.93
CA ILE A 74 -29.78 11.42 -41.83
C ILE A 74 -29.18 12.82 -42.01
N VAL A 75 -29.34 13.68 -41.00
CA VAL A 75 -28.76 15.02 -40.94
C VAL A 75 -27.68 15.05 -39.87
N LEU A 76 -26.42 15.29 -40.25
CA LEU A 76 -25.29 15.44 -39.35
C LEU A 76 -25.06 16.90 -39.01
N GLY A 77 -24.71 17.19 -37.76
CA GLY A 77 -24.33 18.52 -37.28
C GLY A 77 -23.07 19.07 -37.94
N ASP A 78 -22.12 18.18 -38.22
CA ASP A 78 -20.87 18.45 -38.95
C ASP A 78 -20.29 17.14 -39.52
N SER A 79 -19.15 17.24 -40.23
CA SER A 79 -18.44 16.12 -40.84
C SER A 79 -17.51 15.36 -39.90
N SER A 80 -17.58 15.56 -38.57
CA SER A 80 -16.71 14.93 -37.59
C SER A 80 -16.83 13.41 -37.54
N GLN A 81 -15.76 12.74 -37.14
CA GLN A 81 -15.75 11.28 -36.99
C GLN A 81 -16.75 10.82 -35.90
N ALA A 82 -16.94 11.64 -34.84
CA ALA A 82 -17.91 11.35 -33.77
C ALA A 82 -19.34 11.26 -34.29
N HIS A 83 -19.79 12.23 -35.10
CA HIS A 83 -21.13 12.21 -35.70
C HIS A 83 -21.32 11.06 -36.71
N ARG A 84 -20.28 10.74 -37.50
CA ARG A 84 -20.28 9.59 -38.39
C ARG A 84 -20.40 8.26 -37.65
N ARG A 85 -19.66 8.08 -36.52
CA ARG A 85 -19.76 6.87 -35.67
C ARG A 85 -21.14 6.73 -35.05
N ALA A 86 -21.71 7.81 -34.49
CA ALA A 86 -23.07 7.82 -33.95
C ALA A 86 -24.11 7.47 -34.98
N ALA A 87 -24.07 8.08 -36.19
CA ALA A 87 -24.98 7.76 -37.29
C ALA A 87 -24.89 6.29 -37.73
N ASN A 88 -23.68 5.76 -37.83
CA ASN A 88 -23.47 4.35 -38.16
C ASN A 88 -23.99 3.39 -37.08
N ALA A 89 -23.88 3.74 -35.81
CA ALA A 89 -24.46 2.98 -34.71
C ALA A 89 -26.00 2.99 -34.80
N ILE A 90 -26.63 4.17 -35.02
CA ILE A 90 -28.09 4.28 -35.21
C ILE A 90 -28.57 3.45 -36.41
N ARG A 91 -27.83 3.47 -37.53
CA ARG A 91 -28.15 2.66 -38.73
C ARG A 91 -28.15 1.15 -38.43
N ARG A 92 -27.13 0.65 -37.71
CA ARG A 92 -27.03 -0.76 -37.33
C ARG A 92 -28.17 -1.17 -36.40
N GLU A 93 -28.40 -0.40 -35.34
CA GLU A 93 -29.48 -0.65 -34.39
C GLU A 93 -30.85 -0.63 -35.04
N LEU A 94 -31.16 0.38 -35.89
CA LEU A 94 -32.46 0.49 -36.55
C LEU A 94 -32.71 -0.66 -37.52
N ARG A 95 -31.69 -1.09 -38.28
CA ARG A 95 -31.79 -2.28 -39.13
C ARG A 95 -32.06 -3.55 -38.33
N SER A 96 -31.45 -3.69 -37.19
CA SER A 96 -31.63 -4.83 -36.28
C SER A 96 -33.05 -4.85 -35.68
N LEU A 97 -33.53 -3.67 -35.23
CA LEU A 97 -34.87 -3.53 -34.61
C LEU A 97 -36.03 -3.73 -35.58
N MET A 98 -35.82 -3.43 -36.85
CA MET A 98 -36.90 -3.52 -37.88
C MET A 98 -36.94 -4.87 -38.61
N ARG A 99 -35.91 -5.74 -38.46
CA ARG A 99 -35.95 -7.10 -38.97
C ARG A 99 -36.80 -8.02 -38.10
N PRO A 100 -37.67 -8.91 -38.61
CA PRO A 100 -37.96 -9.15 -40.07
C PRO A 100 -39.07 -8.25 -40.63
N GLU A 101 -39.60 -7.32 -39.85
CA GLU A 101 -40.88 -6.61 -40.14
C GLU A 101 -40.79 -5.72 -41.41
N ARG A 102 -39.74 -4.91 -41.55
CA ARG A 102 -39.54 -3.96 -42.65
C ARG A 102 -38.05 -3.87 -43.04
N ARG A 103 -37.76 -3.62 -44.33
CA ARG A 103 -36.45 -3.32 -44.85
C ARG A 103 -36.19 -1.83 -44.76
N VAL A 104 -35.17 -1.41 -43.98
CA VAL A 104 -34.79 -0.01 -43.78
C VAL A 104 -33.63 0.36 -44.68
N GLN A 105 -33.85 1.35 -45.56
CA GLN A 105 -32.85 1.92 -46.45
C GLN A 105 -32.39 3.30 -45.99
N PHE A 106 -31.14 3.65 -46.26
CA PHE A 106 -30.54 4.96 -45.95
C PHE A 106 -29.94 5.53 -47.24
N PRO A 107 -30.72 6.06 -48.14
CA PRO A 107 -30.21 6.59 -49.41
C PRO A 107 -29.28 7.79 -49.19
N GLU A 108 -28.17 7.84 -49.91
CA GLU A 108 -27.25 8.99 -49.85
C GLU A 108 -27.95 10.30 -50.31
N ALA A 109 -28.96 10.23 -51.15
CA ALA A 109 -29.79 11.36 -51.54
C ALA A 109 -30.46 12.06 -50.33
N TYR A 110 -30.70 11.37 -49.22
CA TYR A 110 -31.29 11.90 -47.98
C TYR A 110 -30.28 12.09 -46.85
N ARG A 111 -29.00 12.06 -47.17
CA ARG A 111 -27.93 12.40 -46.24
C ARG A 111 -27.51 13.85 -46.43
N ARG A 112 -27.51 14.61 -45.33
CA ARG A 112 -27.04 16.02 -45.32
C ARG A 112 -26.09 16.25 -44.18
N VAL A 113 -25.16 17.19 -44.39
CA VAL A 113 -24.25 17.70 -43.35
C VAL A 113 -24.50 19.20 -43.29
N LEU A 114 -24.73 19.75 -42.13
CA LEU A 114 -25.04 21.19 -41.97
C LEU A 114 -23.91 22.10 -42.45
N ASP A 115 -22.69 21.57 -42.51
CA ASP A 115 -21.51 22.27 -42.99
C ASP A 115 -21.58 22.62 -44.49
N THR A 116 -22.25 21.82 -45.29
CA THR A 116 -22.16 21.85 -46.75
C THR A 116 -23.51 22.16 -47.42
N GLY A 117 -24.61 22.16 -46.66
CA GLY A 117 -25.97 22.30 -47.21
C GLY A 117 -26.68 23.58 -46.77
N GLY A 118 -27.26 24.34 -47.72
CA GLY A 118 -28.09 25.52 -47.44
C GLY A 118 -29.44 25.17 -46.82
N ASN A 119 -30.14 26.17 -46.28
CA ASN A 119 -31.51 26.06 -45.72
C ASN A 119 -32.54 25.47 -46.67
N ALA A 120 -32.37 25.65 -48.01
CA ALA A 120 -33.27 25.11 -49.03
C ALA A 120 -33.24 23.58 -49.10
N ASP A 121 -32.09 22.96 -48.91
CA ASP A 121 -31.94 21.51 -48.97
C ASP A 121 -32.60 20.82 -47.76
N LEU A 122 -32.54 21.46 -46.58
CA LEU A 122 -33.22 20.94 -45.38
C LEU A 122 -34.74 21.06 -45.53
N LYS A 123 -35.27 22.13 -46.13
CA LYS A 123 -36.72 22.28 -46.40
C LYS A 123 -37.22 21.20 -47.35
N ARG A 124 -36.47 20.89 -48.43
CA ARG A 124 -36.80 19.77 -49.35
C ARG A 124 -36.77 18.42 -48.68
N LEU A 125 -35.82 18.18 -47.76
CA LEU A 125 -35.75 16.91 -47.01
C LEU A 125 -36.94 16.72 -46.06
N MET A 126 -37.57 17.79 -45.58
CA MET A 126 -38.65 17.79 -44.61
C MET A 126 -40.05 17.98 -45.28
N SER A 127 -40.15 18.17 -46.62
CA SER A 127 -41.38 18.23 -47.35
C SER A 127 -41.91 16.82 -47.67
N GLY A 128 -43.18 16.54 -47.42
CA GLY A 128 -43.75 15.21 -47.44
C GLY A 128 -43.92 14.52 -48.81
N GLU A 129 -43.87 15.27 -49.91
CA GLU A 129 -44.24 14.72 -51.25
C GLU A 129 -43.11 13.89 -51.91
N THR A 130 -41.84 14.12 -51.59
CA THR A 130 -40.68 13.39 -52.14
C THR A 130 -39.58 13.09 -51.10
N GLY A 131 -39.90 13.21 -49.81
CA GLY A 131 -38.99 13.08 -48.70
C GLY A 131 -38.83 11.61 -48.19
N PRO A 132 -37.88 11.35 -47.25
CA PRO A 132 -37.77 10.08 -46.56
C PRO A 132 -38.95 9.85 -45.62
N SER A 133 -39.23 8.59 -45.24
CA SER A 133 -40.29 8.22 -44.27
C SER A 133 -40.04 8.83 -42.86
N ILE A 134 -38.80 9.09 -42.50
CA ILE A 134 -38.37 9.68 -41.24
C ILE A 134 -37.01 10.35 -41.40
N VAL A 135 -36.77 11.41 -40.64
CA VAL A 135 -35.46 12.10 -40.58
C VAL A 135 -34.83 11.97 -39.20
N VAL A 136 -33.58 11.52 -39.14
CA VAL A 136 -32.79 11.40 -37.92
C VAL A 136 -31.70 12.47 -37.89
N ALA A 137 -31.77 13.33 -36.90
CA ALA A 137 -30.75 14.37 -36.66
C ALA A 137 -29.68 13.90 -35.67
N VAL A 138 -28.41 13.98 -36.08
CA VAL A 138 -27.24 13.53 -35.25
C VAL A 138 -26.32 14.69 -34.96
N GLY A 139 -26.05 14.94 -33.67
CA GLY A 139 -25.24 16.06 -33.16
C GLY A 139 -26.11 17.23 -32.66
N LEU A 140 -25.54 18.03 -31.76
CA LEU A 140 -26.30 19.11 -31.10
C LEU A 140 -26.83 20.15 -32.06
N SER A 141 -26.06 20.57 -33.07
CA SER A 141 -26.46 21.58 -34.05
C SER A 141 -27.60 21.08 -34.94
N ALA A 142 -27.52 19.83 -35.47
CA ALA A 142 -28.58 19.23 -36.29
C ALA A 142 -29.85 18.98 -35.46
N SER A 143 -29.69 18.43 -34.26
CA SER A 143 -30.83 18.15 -33.35
C SER A 143 -31.54 19.46 -32.95
N HIS A 144 -30.80 20.52 -32.58
CA HIS A 144 -31.41 21.81 -32.28
C HIS A 144 -32.13 22.41 -33.48
N ARG A 145 -31.47 22.42 -34.65
CA ARG A 145 -32.06 23.00 -35.88
C ARG A 145 -33.36 22.34 -36.26
N LEU A 146 -33.38 20.97 -36.31
CA LEU A 146 -34.60 20.25 -36.71
C LEU A 146 -35.67 20.27 -35.60
N ALA A 147 -35.29 20.22 -34.34
CA ALA A 147 -36.22 20.25 -33.21
C ALA A 147 -36.92 21.61 -33.00
N THR A 148 -36.32 22.70 -33.51
CA THR A 148 -36.89 24.05 -33.44
C THR A 148 -37.57 24.48 -34.75
N THR A 149 -37.57 23.64 -35.77
CA THR A 149 -38.32 23.89 -37.03
C THR A 149 -39.80 23.76 -36.76
N SER A 150 -40.57 24.78 -37.18
CA SER A 150 -42.03 24.82 -37.04
C SER A 150 -42.68 23.81 -38.00
N ARG A 151 -43.37 22.82 -37.43
CA ARG A 151 -44.23 21.82 -38.09
C ARG A 151 -43.58 21.10 -39.30
N PRO A 152 -42.64 20.22 -39.10
CA PRO A 152 -42.09 19.37 -40.17
C PRO A 152 -43.19 18.45 -40.69
N ASP A 153 -43.29 18.30 -42.02
CA ASP A 153 -44.27 17.37 -42.66
C ASP A 153 -43.82 15.90 -42.51
N VAL A 154 -42.53 15.68 -42.40
CA VAL A 154 -41.88 14.38 -42.15
C VAL A 154 -41.53 14.19 -40.69
N PRO A 155 -41.75 13.02 -40.05
CA PRO A 155 -41.32 12.76 -38.70
C PRO A 155 -39.84 12.96 -38.48
N VAL A 156 -39.49 13.64 -37.38
CA VAL A 156 -38.11 13.96 -37.01
C VAL A 156 -37.75 13.29 -35.67
N VAL A 157 -36.60 12.61 -35.64
CA VAL A 157 -36.00 12.07 -34.44
C VAL A 157 -34.68 12.77 -34.18
N ALA A 158 -34.62 13.63 -33.17
CA ALA A 158 -33.40 14.36 -32.82
C ALA A 158 -32.60 13.60 -31.75
N ALA A 159 -31.37 13.15 -32.09
CA ALA A 159 -30.58 12.27 -31.22
C ALA A 159 -29.96 13.00 -30.01
N HIS A 160 -29.67 14.30 -30.13
CA HIS A 160 -28.94 15.02 -29.10
C HIS A 160 -29.62 16.35 -28.74
N VAL A 161 -30.47 16.34 -27.74
CA VAL A 161 -31.02 17.56 -27.14
C VAL A 161 -30.46 17.73 -25.75
N LEU A 162 -29.60 18.73 -25.55
CA LEU A 162 -28.87 18.93 -24.31
C LEU A 162 -29.79 19.25 -23.13
N ALA A 163 -30.67 20.24 -23.32
CA ALA A 163 -31.70 20.62 -22.39
C ALA A 163 -32.86 21.29 -23.16
N PRO A 164 -34.04 20.64 -23.29
CA PRO A 164 -35.13 21.12 -24.13
C PRO A 164 -35.55 22.56 -23.83
N SER A 165 -35.66 22.90 -22.55
CA SER A 165 -36.06 24.22 -22.09
C SER A 165 -35.01 25.31 -22.36
N LEU A 166 -33.71 24.97 -22.37
CA LEU A 166 -32.63 25.90 -22.72
C LEU A 166 -32.60 26.16 -24.24
N GLN A 167 -32.81 25.11 -25.00
CA GLN A 167 -32.78 25.15 -26.47
C GLN A 167 -34.08 25.63 -27.10
N GLY A 168 -35.15 25.81 -26.31
CA GLY A 168 -36.46 26.21 -26.84
C GLY A 168 -37.15 25.10 -27.62
N VAL A 169 -36.82 23.85 -27.34
CA VAL A 169 -37.43 22.67 -27.95
C VAL A 169 -38.77 22.34 -27.25
N PRO A 170 -39.86 22.02 -27.98
CA PRO A 170 -41.15 21.71 -27.38
C PRO A 170 -41.08 20.54 -26.41
N ARG A 171 -41.76 20.63 -25.26
CA ARG A 171 -41.92 19.56 -24.29
C ARG A 171 -43.26 19.64 -23.59
N ALA A 172 -44.00 18.53 -23.60
CA ALA A 172 -45.26 18.34 -22.88
C ALA A 172 -45.14 17.09 -21.98
N GLY A 173 -44.96 17.29 -20.64
CA GLY A 173 -44.70 16.21 -19.70
C GLY A 173 -43.40 15.48 -20.01
N ASP A 174 -43.51 14.18 -20.27
CA ASP A 174 -42.35 13.33 -20.61
C ASP A 174 -42.11 13.20 -22.12
N ALA A 175 -42.94 13.77 -22.96
CA ALA A 175 -42.89 13.72 -24.41
C ALA A 175 -42.58 15.09 -25.04
N SER A 176 -42.36 15.14 -26.35
CA SER A 176 -42.20 16.40 -27.06
C SER A 176 -43.46 17.23 -27.14
N GLY A 177 -44.64 16.59 -27.25
CA GLY A 177 -45.92 17.22 -27.48
C GLY A 177 -46.09 17.81 -28.89
N ALA A 178 -45.15 17.65 -29.81
CA ALA A 178 -45.18 18.14 -31.18
C ALA A 178 -45.49 17.02 -32.16
N ALA A 179 -46.39 17.22 -33.11
CA ALA A 179 -46.97 16.15 -33.95
C ALA A 179 -45.92 15.26 -34.65
N ASN A 180 -44.91 15.88 -35.27
CA ASN A 180 -43.89 15.16 -36.05
C ASN A 180 -42.50 15.29 -35.47
N LEU A 181 -42.40 15.42 -34.14
CA LEU A 181 -41.08 15.54 -33.47
C LEU A 181 -40.96 14.63 -32.26
N THR A 182 -39.94 13.81 -32.22
CA THR A 182 -39.43 13.21 -30.99
C THR A 182 -37.92 13.44 -30.86
N TYR A 183 -37.39 13.34 -29.66
CA TYR A 183 -35.96 13.54 -29.43
C TYR A 183 -35.46 12.76 -28.22
N VAL A 184 -34.14 12.67 -28.09
CA VAL A 184 -33.48 12.07 -26.93
C VAL A 184 -32.82 13.15 -26.12
N THR A 185 -33.17 13.28 -24.84
CA THR A 185 -32.56 14.23 -23.89
C THR A 185 -32.23 13.57 -22.56
N GLU A 186 -31.17 14.03 -21.95
CA GLU A 186 -30.78 13.64 -20.58
C GLU A 186 -31.10 14.79 -19.62
N PRO A 187 -32.00 14.60 -18.64
CA PRO A 187 -32.37 15.66 -17.71
C PRO A 187 -31.24 15.95 -16.70
N ASP A 188 -31.08 17.22 -16.37
CA ASP A 188 -30.30 17.75 -15.24
C ASP A 188 -28.77 17.43 -15.21
N LEU A 189 -28.16 16.95 -16.30
CA LEU A 189 -26.71 16.67 -16.31
C LEU A 189 -25.85 17.91 -16.06
N VAL A 190 -26.29 19.11 -16.44
CA VAL A 190 -25.54 20.34 -16.16
C VAL A 190 -25.44 20.55 -14.66
N ARG A 191 -26.56 20.47 -13.95
CA ARG A 191 -26.61 20.65 -12.49
C ARG A 191 -25.75 19.61 -11.78
N GLU A 192 -25.84 18.34 -12.20
CA GLU A 192 -25.08 17.24 -11.57
C GLU A 192 -23.58 17.34 -11.82
N ASN A 193 -23.17 17.68 -13.05
CA ASN A 193 -21.77 17.89 -13.38
C ASN A 193 -21.18 19.09 -12.62
N MET A 194 -21.95 20.17 -12.48
CA MET A 194 -21.51 21.36 -11.73
C MET A 194 -21.47 21.08 -10.22
N ALA A 195 -22.40 20.29 -9.68
CA ALA A 195 -22.35 19.85 -8.29
C ALA A 195 -21.10 19.00 -8.02
N LEU A 196 -20.73 18.11 -8.96
CA LEU A 196 -19.50 17.33 -8.88
C LEU A 196 -18.26 18.24 -8.95
N LEU A 197 -18.24 19.20 -9.85
CA LEU A 197 -17.14 20.15 -10.00
C LEU A 197 -16.96 21.02 -8.75
N ARG A 198 -18.06 21.52 -8.17
CA ARG A 198 -18.05 22.33 -6.94
C ARG A 198 -17.66 21.60 -5.67
N SER A 199 -17.79 20.29 -5.67
CA SER A 199 -17.23 19.49 -4.57
C SER A 199 -15.71 19.51 -4.52
N LEU A 200 -15.06 20.07 -5.58
CA LEU A 200 -13.60 20.16 -5.72
C LEU A 200 -13.08 21.60 -5.84
N THR A 201 -13.90 22.54 -6.38
CA THR A 201 -13.49 23.92 -6.67
C THR A 201 -14.69 24.86 -6.64
N PRO A 202 -14.55 26.15 -6.28
CA PRO A 202 -15.66 27.08 -6.13
C PRO A 202 -16.53 27.27 -7.40
N ALA A 203 -15.94 27.30 -8.61
CA ALA A 203 -16.63 27.48 -9.90
C ALA A 203 -17.63 28.65 -9.90
N SER A 204 -17.15 29.87 -9.64
CA SER A 204 -17.97 31.08 -9.52
C SER A 204 -18.24 31.73 -10.87
N ALA A 205 -17.36 31.58 -11.85
CA ALA A 205 -17.47 32.14 -13.20
C ALA A 205 -17.27 31.06 -14.29
N PRO A 206 -18.15 30.03 -14.35
CA PRO A 206 -18.02 28.94 -15.28
C PRO A 206 -18.34 29.34 -16.72
N ALA A 207 -17.57 28.80 -17.69
CA ALA A 207 -17.81 28.93 -19.11
C ALA A 207 -18.51 27.67 -19.67
N LEU A 208 -19.67 27.85 -20.29
CA LEU A 208 -20.35 26.80 -21.07
C LEU A 208 -19.83 26.82 -22.52
N LEU A 209 -19.12 25.78 -22.93
CA LEU A 209 -18.57 25.61 -24.25
C LEU A 209 -19.56 24.83 -25.13
N VAL A 210 -20.14 25.49 -26.13
CA VAL A 210 -21.12 24.93 -27.06
C VAL A 210 -20.69 25.13 -28.51
N PRO A 211 -21.13 24.28 -29.47
CA PRO A 211 -20.83 24.47 -30.89
C PRO A 211 -21.22 25.86 -31.40
N ALA A 212 -20.30 26.58 -32.04
CA ALA A 212 -20.54 27.95 -32.55
C ALA A 212 -21.79 28.06 -33.46
N ARG A 213 -21.98 27.07 -34.34
CA ARG A 213 -23.14 26.99 -35.24
C ARG A 213 -24.48 26.90 -34.53
N MET A 214 -24.52 26.37 -33.32
CA MET A 214 -25.73 26.33 -32.50
C MET A 214 -26.11 27.75 -32.06
N LEU A 215 -25.14 28.61 -31.78
CA LEU A 215 -25.32 30.01 -31.40
C LEU A 215 -25.58 30.90 -32.60
N GLU A 216 -24.94 30.65 -33.75
CA GLU A 216 -25.19 31.33 -35.02
C GLU A 216 -26.61 31.10 -35.55
N ALA A 217 -27.11 29.88 -35.40
CA ALA A 217 -28.48 29.52 -35.79
C ALA A 217 -29.57 30.17 -34.93
N ALA A 218 -29.23 30.56 -33.70
CA ALA A 218 -30.16 31.17 -32.74
C ALA A 218 -29.44 32.16 -31.82
N PRO A 219 -29.21 33.43 -32.25
CA PRO A 219 -28.45 34.42 -31.46
C PRO A 219 -28.99 34.61 -30.03
N ALA A 220 -30.31 34.58 -29.83
CA ALA A 220 -30.95 34.69 -28.52
C ALA A 220 -30.72 33.46 -27.60
N LEU A 221 -30.11 32.39 -28.11
CA LEU A 221 -29.92 31.14 -27.37
C LEU A 221 -28.87 31.31 -26.25
N ALA A 222 -27.80 32.04 -26.53
CA ALA A 222 -26.77 32.31 -25.53
C ALA A 222 -27.32 33.03 -24.29
N ASP A 223 -28.22 34.03 -24.52
CA ASP A 223 -28.85 34.78 -23.42
C ASP A 223 -29.85 33.93 -22.65
N ARG A 224 -30.63 33.09 -23.35
CA ARG A 224 -31.52 32.13 -22.67
C ARG A 224 -30.75 31.12 -21.83
N MET A 225 -29.66 30.60 -22.36
CA MET A 225 -28.79 29.66 -21.61
C MET A 225 -28.24 30.32 -20.36
N ARG A 226 -27.66 31.52 -20.46
CA ARG A 226 -27.12 32.26 -19.31
C ARG A 226 -28.17 32.49 -18.23
N ARG A 227 -29.33 33.05 -18.59
CA ARG A 227 -30.42 33.31 -17.61
C ARG A 227 -30.93 32.04 -16.94
N ARG A 228 -31.04 30.95 -17.68
CA ARG A 228 -31.58 29.69 -17.14
C ARG A 228 -30.60 28.96 -16.26
N LEU A 229 -29.33 28.91 -16.67
CA LEU A 229 -28.26 28.29 -15.87
C LEU A 229 -28.06 29.04 -14.54
N GLY A 230 -28.11 30.37 -14.54
CA GLY A 230 -28.06 31.17 -13.32
C GLY A 230 -29.24 30.92 -12.38
N ARG A 231 -30.43 30.58 -12.91
CA ARG A 231 -31.61 30.23 -12.09
C ARG A 231 -31.63 28.78 -11.60
N GLN A 232 -31.07 27.84 -12.37
CA GLN A 232 -31.04 26.41 -12.05
C GLN A 232 -29.91 26.06 -11.10
N ASP A 233 -28.87 26.83 -11.17
CA ASP A 233 -27.74 26.72 -10.31
C ASP A 233 -28.02 27.57 -9.07
N SER A 234 -28.32 26.97 -7.96
CA SER A 234 -28.62 27.63 -6.67
C SER A 234 -27.43 28.45 -6.10
N SER A 235 -26.42 28.72 -6.94
CA SER A 235 -25.28 29.60 -6.68
C SER A 235 -25.38 30.82 -7.58
N ASP A 236 -24.95 31.99 -7.11
CA ASP A 236 -24.82 33.23 -7.89
C ASP A 236 -23.72 33.17 -8.97
N ALA A 237 -23.52 31.98 -9.59
CA ALA A 237 -22.47 31.78 -10.58
C ALA A 237 -22.74 32.58 -11.86
N ASN A 238 -21.76 33.36 -12.27
CA ASN A 238 -21.80 34.18 -13.49
C ASN A 238 -21.47 33.32 -14.73
N TRP A 239 -22.46 32.58 -15.23
CA TRP A 239 -22.31 31.75 -16.42
C TRP A 239 -21.99 32.56 -17.68
N ARG A 240 -20.99 32.09 -18.42
CA ARG A 240 -20.60 32.62 -19.73
C ARG A 240 -20.73 31.56 -20.80
N VAL A 241 -21.33 31.92 -21.96
CA VAL A 241 -21.51 30.97 -23.08
C VAL A 241 -20.43 31.29 -24.10
N VAL A 242 -19.59 30.28 -24.42
CA VAL A 242 -18.45 30.42 -25.32
C VAL A 242 -18.63 29.54 -26.54
N PRO A 243 -18.54 30.07 -27.77
CA PRO A 243 -18.66 29.31 -29.00
C PRO A 243 -17.40 28.47 -29.25
N VAL A 244 -17.58 27.16 -29.45
CA VAL A 244 -16.53 26.24 -29.87
C VAL A 244 -16.50 26.18 -31.39
N ARG A 245 -15.37 26.58 -31.98
CA ARG A 245 -15.09 26.59 -33.42
C ARG A 245 -14.32 25.31 -33.81
N SER A 246 -13.72 25.30 -35.00
CA SER A 246 -12.98 24.12 -35.51
C SER A 246 -11.60 23.88 -34.86
N THR A 247 -11.07 24.86 -34.11
CA THR A 247 -9.73 24.80 -33.47
C THR A 247 -9.82 25.04 -31.97
N ALA A 248 -8.91 24.40 -31.23
CA ALA A 248 -8.77 24.61 -29.80
C ALA A 248 -8.30 26.01 -29.45
N GLU A 249 -7.36 26.55 -30.23
CA GLU A 249 -6.78 27.88 -30.04
C GLU A 249 -7.85 28.97 -30.07
N ALA A 250 -8.67 29.00 -31.12
CA ALA A 250 -9.75 29.99 -31.25
C ALA A 250 -10.79 29.86 -30.11
N THR A 251 -10.98 28.64 -29.56
CA THR A 251 -11.87 28.41 -28.41
C THR A 251 -11.25 28.92 -27.11
N LEU A 252 -9.95 28.70 -26.93
CA LEU A 252 -9.21 29.15 -25.74
C LEU A 252 -9.05 30.69 -25.71
N GLU A 253 -8.89 31.33 -26.86
CA GLU A 253 -8.85 32.81 -26.99
C GLU A 253 -10.23 33.42 -26.69
N ALA A 254 -11.31 32.74 -27.07
CA ALA A 254 -12.67 33.20 -26.80
C ALA A 254 -13.10 33.06 -25.34
N LEU A 255 -12.30 32.41 -24.47
CA LEU A 255 -12.58 32.33 -23.05
C LEU A 255 -12.43 33.67 -22.35
N PRO A 256 -13.47 34.16 -21.67
CA PRO A 256 -13.41 35.43 -20.96
C PRO A 256 -12.39 35.41 -19.81
N ALA A 257 -11.73 36.55 -19.57
CA ALA A 257 -10.87 36.68 -18.40
C ALA A 257 -11.62 36.41 -17.10
N GLY A 258 -10.95 35.73 -16.15
CA GLY A 258 -11.54 35.31 -14.89
C GLY A 258 -12.47 34.08 -14.96
N THR A 259 -12.43 33.30 -16.05
CA THR A 259 -13.09 32.00 -16.11
C THR A 259 -12.39 31.04 -15.18
N ASP A 260 -13.11 30.49 -14.19
CA ASP A 260 -12.60 29.60 -13.13
C ASP A 260 -13.02 28.13 -13.29
N ALA A 261 -13.91 27.84 -14.23
CA ALA A 261 -14.35 26.51 -14.58
C ALA A 261 -14.83 26.44 -16.03
N ALA A 262 -14.74 25.28 -16.66
CA ALA A 262 -15.27 25.04 -17.99
C ALA A 262 -16.26 23.86 -18.00
N TYR A 263 -17.40 24.03 -18.69
CA TYR A 263 -18.36 22.97 -18.94
C TYR A 263 -18.43 22.67 -20.45
N LEU A 264 -18.04 21.45 -20.84
CA LEU A 264 -17.97 21.04 -22.23
C LEU A 264 -19.27 20.32 -22.64
N ALA A 265 -20.07 20.98 -23.48
CA ALA A 265 -21.28 20.38 -24.07
C ALA A 265 -20.88 19.43 -25.21
N THR A 266 -20.81 18.13 -24.93
CA THR A 266 -20.45 17.10 -25.91
C THR A 266 -21.65 16.59 -26.69
N PRO A 267 -21.46 16.19 -27.97
CA PRO A 267 -20.20 16.16 -28.75
C PRO A 267 -19.78 17.55 -29.27
N LEU A 268 -18.48 17.84 -29.20
CA LEU A 268 -17.88 19.06 -29.70
C LEU A 268 -17.46 18.94 -31.18
N PRO A 269 -17.53 20.01 -31.99
CA PRO A 269 -17.15 20.02 -33.41
C PRO A 269 -15.63 20.08 -33.62
N LEU A 270 -14.88 19.34 -32.84
CA LEU A 270 -13.41 19.30 -32.84
C LEU A 270 -12.90 17.94 -33.25
N SER A 271 -11.76 17.89 -33.96
CA SER A 271 -11.02 16.64 -34.17
C SER A 271 -10.48 16.09 -32.85
N SER A 272 -10.04 14.84 -32.85
CA SER A 272 -9.44 14.24 -31.63
C SER A 272 -8.21 15.02 -31.15
N VAL A 273 -7.37 15.49 -32.09
CA VAL A 273 -6.17 16.29 -31.79
C VAL A 273 -6.55 17.64 -31.19
N GLU A 274 -7.53 18.30 -31.77
CA GLU A 274 -8.00 19.61 -31.27
C GLU A 274 -8.70 19.49 -29.90
N ARG A 275 -9.41 18.38 -29.64
CA ARG A 275 -9.96 18.13 -28.30
C ARG A 275 -8.86 17.98 -27.25
N ASP A 276 -7.77 17.24 -27.57
CA ASP A 276 -6.63 17.08 -26.70
C ASP A 276 -5.93 18.43 -26.43
N ARG A 277 -5.78 19.25 -27.46
CA ARG A 277 -5.24 20.61 -27.33
C ARG A 277 -6.11 21.52 -26.46
N LEU A 278 -7.44 21.46 -26.63
CA LEU A 278 -8.38 22.22 -25.81
C LEU A 278 -8.28 21.84 -24.33
N ILE A 279 -8.29 20.53 -24.01
CA ILE A 279 -8.19 20.05 -22.64
C ILE A 279 -6.82 20.41 -22.03
N SER A 280 -5.74 20.28 -22.80
CA SER A 280 -4.40 20.66 -22.36
C SER A 280 -4.29 22.17 -22.12
N GLY A 281 -4.88 22.99 -22.98
CA GLY A 281 -4.92 24.44 -22.85
C GLY A 281 -5.74 24.92 -21.65
N LEU A 282 -6.89 24.30 -21.38
CA LEU A 282 -7.68 24.58 -20.17
C LEU A 282 -6.88 24.26 -18.91
N ARG A 283 -6.23 23.10 -18.89
CA ARG A 283 -5.41 22.66 -17.76
C ARG A 283 -4.18 23.56 -17.55
N ALA A 284 -3.51 24.01 -18.62
CA ALA A 284 -2.40 24.94 -18.52
C ALA A 284 -2.82 26.28 -17.92
N ARG A 285 -4.06 26.71 -18.15
CA ARG A 285 -4.68 27.91 -17.57
C ARG A 285 -5.28 27.67 -16.16
N GLN A 286 -5.06 26.51 -15.55
CA GLN A 286 -5.63 26.11 -14.26
C GLN A 286 -7.18 26.13 -14.24
N ILE A 287 -7.83 25.89 -15.38
CA ILE A 287 -9.28 25.86 -15.51
C ILE A 287 -9.77 24.40 -15.46
N PRO A 288 -10.42 23.96 -14.37
CA PRO A 288 -11.00 22.64 -14.25
C PRO A 288 -12.17 22.48 -15.24
N ALA A 289 -12.21 21.37 -15.98
CA ALA A 289 -13.18 21.11 -17.01
C ALA A 289 -14.11 19.96 -16.64
N ALA A 290 -15.43 20.20 -16.57
CA ALA A 290 -16.46 19.19 -16.51
C ALA A 290 -16.99 18.88 -17.90
N VAL A 291 -17.21 17.59 -18.19
CA VAL A 291 -17.74 17.11 -19.48
C VAL A 291 -19.22 16.78 -19.31
N HIS A 292 -20.05 17.21 -20.25
CA HIS A 292 -21.49 16.93 -20.21
C HIS A 292 -21.76 15.43 -20.06
N ARG A 293 -21.06 14.60 -20.87
CA ARG A 293 -21.23 13.16 -20.88
C ARG A 293 -20.05 12.45 -21.53
N GLY A 294 -19.80 11.22 -21.06
CA GLY A 294 -18.82 10.32 -21.65
C GLY A 294 -17.47 10.34 -20.95
N ARG A 295 -16.80 9.20 -20.98
CA ARG A 295 -15.50 8.97 -20.32
C ARG A 295 -14.34 9.50 -21.16
N GLU A 296 -14.45 9.51 -22.49
CA GLU A 296 -13.32 9.76 -23.40
C GLU A 296 -12.52 11.04 -23.07
N LEU A 297 -13.21 12.16 -22.83
CA LEU A 297 -12.53 13.42 -22.53
C LEU A 297 -11.95 13.47 -21.11
N VAL A 298 -12.56 12.73 -20.16
CA VAL A 298 -12.00 12.61 -18.78
C VAL A 298 -10.73 11.78 -18.81
N ASP A 299 -10.67 10.68 -19.56
CA ASP A 299 -9.46 9.89 -19.75
C ASP A 299 -8.34 10.69 -20.43
N ARG A 300 -8.69 11.63 -21.31
CA ARG A 300 -7.74 12.55 -21.99
C ARG A 300 -7.32 13.75 -21.13
N GLY A 301 -7.87 13.89 -19.92
CA GLY A 301 -7.42 14.89 -18.95
C GLY A 301 -8.42 16.00 -18.62
N ALA A 302 -9.69 15.90 -19.03
CA ALA A 302 -10.75 16.72 -18.40
C ALA A 302 -10.92 16.24 -16.95
N LEU A 303 -11.41 17.12 -16.05
CA LEU A 303 -11.46 16.81 -14.62
C LEU A 303 -12.52 15.75 -14.30
N ALA A 304 -13.77 15.93 -14.74
CA ALA A 304 -14.86 15.07 -14.30
C ALA A 304 -16.06 15.02 -15.25
N THR A 305 -16.87 13.97 -15.08
CA THR A 305 -18.25 13.91 -15.62
C THR A 305 -19.15 13.16 -14.63
N ALA A 306 -20.39 13.59 -14.50
CA ALA A 306 -21.40 12.91 -13.68
C ALA A 306 -22.03 11.69 -14.37
N SER A 307 -21.89 11.58 -15.70
CA SER A 307 -22.48 10.52 -16.50
C SER A 307 -21.51 10.02 -17.57
N ALA A 308 -20.94 8.82 -17.33
CA ALA A 308 -20.11 8.12 -18.30
C ALA A 308 -20.53 6.65 -18.37
N PRO A 309 -21.65 6.32 -19.04
CA PRO A 309 -22.07 4.95 -19.22
C PRO A 309 -21.04 4.18 -20.07
N SER A 310 -20.86 2.90 -19.78
CA SER A 310 -19.94 1.99 -20.50
C SER A 310 -20.33 1.88 -21.99
N VAL A 311 -21.62 1.94 -22.28
CA VAL A 311 -22.16 1.97 -23.64
C VAL A 311 -23.00 3.24 -23.81
N ASP A 312 -22.78 3.99 -24.90
CA ASP A 312 -23.58 5.17 -25.20
C ASP A 312 -25.04 4.75 -25.56
N PRO A 313 -26.04 5.05 -24.72
CA PRO A 313 -27.41 4.63 -24.95
C PRO A 313 -28.15 5.50 -26.00
N VAL A 314 -27.60 6.66 -26.40
CA VAL A 314 -28.27 7.58 -27.33
C VAL A 314 -28.50 6.95 -28.70
N PRO A 315 -27.56 6.30 -29.38
CA PRO A 315 -27.80 5.68 -30.66
C PRO A 315 -28.95 4.65 -30.63
N ARG A 316 -28.97 3.80 -29.62
CA ARG A 316 -30.02 2.78 -29.45
C ARG A 316 -31.39 3.39 -29.15
N ARG A 317 -31.44 4.39 -28.24
CA ARG A 317 -32.70 5.09 -27.94
C ARG A 317 -33.24 5.84 -29.13
N THR A 318 -32.38 6.48 -29.92
CA THR A 318 -32.73 7.13 -31.18
C THR A 318 -33.28 6.13 -32.20
N ALA A 319 -32.62 4.96 -32.30
CA ALA A 319 -33.07 3.89 -33.19
C ALA A 319 -34.44 3.29 -32.76
N LEU A 320 -34.67 3.13 -31.45
CA LEU A 320 -35.96 2.73 -30.89
C LEU A 320 -37.05 3.73 -31.23
N HIS A 321 -36.85 5.03 -31.01
CA HIS A 321 -37.80 6.07 -31.39
C HIS A 321 -38.08 6.05 -32.90
N ALA A 322 -37.05 5.89 -33.73
CA ALA A 322 -37.22 5.78 -35.17
C ALA A 322 -38.01 4.51 -35.56
N ALA A 323 -37.78 3.37 -34.92
CA ALA A 323 -38.50 2.13 -35.14
C ALA A 323 -39.97 2.25 -34.72
N ASP A 324 -40.26 2.83 -33.54
CA ASP A 324 -41.61 3.04 -33.05
C ASP A 324 -42.41 3.97 -33.98
N VAL A 325 -41.80 5.05 -34.46
CA VAL A 325 -42.42 5.94 -35.46
C VAL A 325 -42.67 5.22 -36.77
N LEU A 326 -41.73 4.41 -37.26
CA LEU A 326 -41.92 3.61 -38.48
C LEU A 326 -43.01 2.52 -38.36
N ARG A 327 -43.33 2.10 -37.12
CA ARG A 327 -44.42 1.21 -36.78
C ARG A 327 -45.75 1.94 -36.60
N GLY A 328 -45.78 3.27 -36.75
CA GLY A 328 -46.97 4.09 -36.66
C GLY A 328 -47.21 4.80 -35.33
N ALA A 329 -46.27 4.75 -34.41
CA ALA A 329 -46.37 5.53 -33.17
C ALA A 329 -46.27 7.02 -33.46
N ALA A 330 -47.10 7.85 -32.80
CA ALA A 330 -47.07 9.29 -32.93
C ALA A 330 -45.75 9.83 -32.30
N PRO A 331 -44.87 10.55 -33.06
CA PRO A 331 -43.60 11.03 -32.54
C PRO A 331 -43.74 11.87 -31.27
N GLY A 332 -44.76 12.72 -31.20
CA GLY A 332 -45.03 13.61 -30.09
C GLY A 332 -45.45 12.96 -28.78
N SER A 333 -45.80 11.65 -28.79
CA SER A 333 -46.18 10.90 -27.59
C SER A 333 -45.02 10.08 -26.99
N LEU A 334 -43.90 9.94 -27.68
CA LEU A 334 -42.78 9.15 -27.22
C LEU A 334 -42.01 9.84 -26.06
N ALA A 335 -41.66 9.07 -25.03
CA ALA A 335 -40.93 9.59 -23.88
C ALA A 335 -39.51 10.03 -24.28
N VAL A 336 -39.25 11.32 -24.20
CA VAL A 336 -37.99 11.93 -24.69
C VAL A 336 -36.82 11.84 -23.69
N ALA A 337 -37.11 11.68 -22.40
CA ALA A 337 -36.11 11.58 -21.38
C ALA A 337 -35.38 10.24 -21.47
N LEU A 338 -34.07 10.28 -21.60
CA LEU A 338 -33.22 9.11 -21.47
C LEU A 338 -32.83 8.97 -20.01
N PRO A 339 -33.31 7.93 -19.29
CA PRO A 339 -32.79 7.66 -17.95
C PRO A 339 -31.31 7.28 -18.06
N SER A 340 -30.43 8.23 -17.79
CA SER A 340 -28.97 7.97 -17.85
C SER A 340 -28.49 7.42 -16.53
N PRO A 341 -27.80 6.26 -16.51
CA PRO A 341 -27.16 5.77 -15.29
C PRO A 341 -26.12 6.79 -14.83
N ARG A 342 -26.22 7.20 -13.55
CA ARG A 342 -25.28 8.14 -12.93
C ARG A 342 -24.01 7.38 -12.59
N THR A 343 -23.05 7.36 -13.49
CA THR A 343 -21.70 6.81 -13.30
C THR A 343 -20.70 7.97 -13.36
N PRO A 344 -20.42 8.62 -12.22
CA PRO A 344 -19.51 9.74 -12.21
C PRO A 344 -18.05 9.24 -12.34
N TYR A 345 -17.29 9.94 -13.18
CA TYR A 345 -15.85 9.73 -13.39
C TYR A 345 -15.08 10.99 -13.03
N LEU A 346 -13.89 10.80 -12.47
CA LEU A 346 -12.98 11.88 -12.09
C LEU A 346 -11.54 11.48 -12.43
N ASN A 347 -10.82 12.37 -13.10
CA ASN A 347 -9.40 12.19 -13.40
C ASN A 347 -8.54 12.68 -12.24
N GLU A 348 -8.01 11.75 -11.46
CA GLU A 348 -7.20 12.05 -10.28
C GLU A 348 -5.86 12.72 -10.61
N ALA A 349 -5.24 12.36 -11.75
CA ALA A 349 -4.01 13.01 -12.19
C ALA A 349 -4.25 14.48 -12.56
N THR A 350 -5.41 14.77 -13.16
CA THR A 350 -5.82 16.15 -13.48
C THR A 350 -6.14 16.93 -12.21
N ALA A 351 -6.88 16.33 -11.26
CA ALA A 351 -7.17 16.97 -9.97
C ALA A 351 -5.87 17.40 -9.26
N ARG A 352 -4.90 16.51 -9.17
CA ARG A 352 -3.59 16.81 -8.54
C ARG A 352 -2.82 17.91 -9.28
N ARG A 353 -2.80 17.90 -10.63
CA ARG A 353 -2.14 18.97 -11.42
C ARG A 353 -2.78 20.34 -11.25
N LEU A 354 -4.07 20.37 -10.97
CA LEU A 354 -4.81 21.59 -10.65
C LEU A 354 -4.73 21.98 -9.16
N GLY A 355 -3.94 21.25 -8.33
CA GLY A 355 -3.84 21.49 -6.90
C GLY A 355 -5.12 21.15 -6.11
N LEU A 356 -6.03 20.37 -6.69
CA LEU A 356 -7.31 20.04 -6.08
C LEU A 356 -7.19 18.74 -5.25
N SER A 357 -7.53 18.83 -3.97
CA SER A 357 -7.65 17.66 -3.09
C SER A 357 -9.02 16.98 -3.33
N VAL A 358 -9.00 15.68 -3.61
CA VAL A 358 -10.22 14.89 -3.78
C VAL A 358 -10.61 14.30 -2.42
N PRO A 359 -11.72 14.77 -1.79
CA PRO A 359 -12.15 14.23 -0.50
C PRO A 359 -12.45 12.72 -0.57
N ASP A 360 -12.16 11.98 0.50
CA ASP A 360 -12.36 10.51 0.55
C ASP A 360 -13.84 10.13 0.32
N ALA A 361 -14.78 10.91 0.86
CA ALA A 361 -16.19 10.72 0.60
C ALA A 361 -16.55 10.82 -0.90
N LEU A 362 -15.84 11.65 -1.67
CA LEU A 362 -16.01 11.77 -3.11
C LEU A 362 -15.31 10.62 -3.85
N ARG A 363 -14.09 10.22 -3.44
CA ARG A 363 -13.36 9.07 -4.00
C ARG A 363 -14.21 7.81 -4.01
N LEU A 364 -14.99 7.60 -2.96
CA LEU A 364 -15.90 6.45 -2.83
C LEU A 364 -17.16 6.54 -3.71
N ARG A 365 -17.49 7.71 -4.23
CA ARG A 365 -18.69 7.95 -5.03
C ARG A 365 -18.43 8.05 -6.52
N VAL A 366 -17.19 8.33 -6.92
CA VAL A 366 -16.78 8.48 -8.32
C VAL A 366 -15.89 7.31 -8.76
N THR A 367 -15.81 7.05 -10.04
CA THR A 367 -14.79 6.17 -10.62
C THR A 367 -13.58 7.01 -10.96
N LEU A 368 -12.44 6.72 -10.33
CA LEU A 368 -11.19 7.43 -10.57
C LEU A 368 -10.55 6.93 -11.87
N THR A 369 -10.07 7.87 -12.69
CA THR A 369 -9.25 7.62 -13.88
C THR A 369 -7.96 8.43 -13.81
N GLY A 370 -7.06 8.20 -14.74
CA GLY A 370 -5.74 8.79 -14.69
C GLY A 370 -4.82 7.99 -13.75
N THR A 371 -3.78 7.38 -14.31
CA THR A 371 -2.79 6.67 -13.52
C THR A 371 -2.23 7.61 -12.46
N PRO A 372 -2.12 7.20 -11.20
CA PRO A 372 -1.38 7.97 -10.22
C PRO A 372 0.00 8.31 -10.78
N ALA A 373 0.44 9.56 -10.66
CA ALA A 373 1.83 9.89 -10.94
C ALA A 373 2.73 8.96 -10.14
N PRO A 374 3.95 8.64 -10.64
CA PRO A 374 4.92 7.87 -9.86
C PRO A 374 5.01 8.44 -8.44
N ALA A 375 5.31 7.56 -7.50
CA ALA A 375 5.40 7.89 -6.08
C ALA A 375 6.08 9.25 -5.86
N PRO A 376 5.68 10.01 -4.84
CA PRO A 376 6.32 11.30 -4.54
C PRO A 376 7.83 11.14 -4.53
N THR A 377 8.56 12.15 -4.95
CA THR A 377 10.03 12.23 -5.04
C THR A 377 10.76 11.82 -3.74
N ASP A 378 10.06 11.71 -2.63
CA ASP A 378 10.54 11.24 -1.32
C ASP A 378 10.22 9.77 -0.99
N SER A 379 10.12 8.91 -1.99
CA SER A 379 9.95 7.48 -1.70
C SER A 379 11.29 6.87 -1.25
N ILE A 380 11.29 6.33 -0.02
CA ILE A 380 12.45 5.62 0.51
C ILE A 380 12.58 4.24 -0.15
N THR A 381 13.78 3.90 -0.62
CA THR A 381 14.09 2.55 -1.11
C THR A 381 14.27 1.57 0.05
N TYR A 382 14.17 0.28 -0.21
CA TYR A 382 14.38 -0.76 0.81
C TYR A 382 15.75 -0.63 1.50
N ALA A 383 16.82 -0.46 0.72
CA ALA A 383 18.17 -0.29 1.27
C ALA A 383 18.31 0.99 2.13
N GLN A 384 17.66 2.09 1.71
CA GLN A 384 17.65 3.32 2.50
C GLN A 384 16.84 3.17 3.79
N ALA A 385 15.72 2.44 3.75
CA ALA A 385 14.90 2.18 4.92
C ALA A 385 15.69 1.38 5.97
N VAL A 386 16.36 0.30 5.56
CA VAL A 386 17.19 -0.52 6.48
C VAL A 386 18.32 0.30 7.07
N ARG A 387 19.10 1.02 6.25
CA ARG A 387 20.22 1.86 6.75
C ARG A 387 19.73 2.94 7.72
N ARG A 388 18.59 3.58 7.41
CA ARG A 388 18.02 4.61 8.29
C ARG A 388 17.52 4.04 9.60
N GLY A 389 16.81 2.92 9.57
CA GLY A 389 16.33 2.25 10.77
C GLY A 389 17.46 1.85 11.70
N ILE A 390 18.58 1.34 11.15
CA ILE A 390 19.79 1.02 11.90
C ILE A 390 20.47 2.27 12.49
N GLY A 391 20.54 3.35 11.71
CA GLY A 391 21.17 4.60 12.16
C GLY A 391 20.38 5.43 13.16
N ALA A 392 19.08 5.18 13.31
CA ALA A 392 18.20 5.97 14.16
C ALA A 392 17.61 5.19 15.35
N ASN A 393 18.05 3.94 15.58
CA ASN A 393 17.50 3.09 16.63
C ASN A 393 18.25 3.24 17.95
N ASP A 394 17.59 3.82 18.96
CA ASP A 394 18.18 4.06 20.29
C ASP A 394 18.61 2.76 20.98
N GLY A 395 17.91 1.65 20.76
CA GLY A 395 18.24 0.35 21.34
C GLY A 395 19.56 -0.22 20.79
N LEU A 396 19.84 0.01 19.51
CA LEU A 396 21.10 -0.36 18.88
C LEU A 396 22.22 0.59 19.31
N GLU A 397 21.94 1.88 19.43
CA GLU A 397 22.90 2.88 19.93
C GLU A 397 23.33 2.55 21.37
N ALA A 398 22.38 2.16 22.23
CA ALA A 398 22.70 1.70 23.57
C ALA A 398 23.63 0.47 23.59
N ARG A 399 23.43 -0.49 22.66
CA ARG A 399 24.34 -1.66 22.53
C ARG A 399 25.70 -1.27 22.00
N ARG A 400 25.80 -0.34 21.04
CA ARG A 400 27.07 0.17 20.53
C ARG A 400 27.84 0.92 21.64
N SER A 401 27.13 1.72 22.45
CA SER A 401 27.72 2.37 23.64
C SER A 401 28.21 1.34 24.67
N GLY A 402 27.51 0.21 24.84
CA GLY A 402 27.94 -0.91 25.62
C GLY A 402 29.25 -1.55 25.10
N LEU A 403 29.37 -1.70 23.78
CA LEU A 403 30.60 -2.18 23.14
C LEU A 403 31.77 -1.18 23.33
N GLU A 404 31.50 0.13 23.26
CA GLU A 404 32.53 1.12 23.59
C GLU A 404 32.99 1.01 25.07
N ALA A 405 32.04 0.80 26.00
CA ALA A 405 32.39 0.54 27.40
C ALA A 405 33.27 -0.71 27.54
N ALA A 406 32.93 -1.81 26.87
CA ALA A 406 33.72 -3.03 26.85
C ALA A 406 35.14 -2.81 26.25
N ARG A 407 35.31 -1.88 25.30
CA ARG A 407 36.64 -1.46 24.81
C ARG A 407 37.43 -0.74 25.86
N GLU A 408 36.77 0.12 26.62
CA GLU A 408 37.45 0.82 27.73
C GLU A 408 37.74 -0.14 28.90
N ASP A 409 36.93 -1.19 29.12
CA ASP A 409 37.23 -2.25 30.08
C ASP A 409 38.57 -2.96 29.74
N VAL A 410 38.79 -3.26 28.43
CA VAL A 410 40.09 -3.78 27.96
C VAL A 410 41.24 -2.82 28.28
N ARG A 411 40.99 -1.51 28.24
CA ARG A 411 41.97 -0.49 28.58
C ARG A 411 42.22 -0.43 30.11
N VAL A 412 41.17 -0.60 30.90
CA VAL A 412 41.26 -0.71 32.36
C VAL A 412 42.17 -1.91 32.75
N GLU A 413 41.83 -3.11 32.26
CA GLU A 413 42.62 -4.32 32.54
C GLU A 413 44.06 -4.22 32.04
N ARG A 414 44.29 -3.53 30.90
CA ARG A 414 45.66 -3.19 30.47
C ARG A 414 46.34 -2.23 31.42
N GLY A 415 45.59 -1.31 32.02
CA GLY A 415 46.08 -0.33 32.99
C GLY A 415 46.69 -1.00 34.19
N ASP A 416 46.15 -2.12 34.66
CA ASP A 416 46.66 -2.84 35.83
C ASP A 416 48.08 -3.46 35.60
N LEU A 417 48.45 -3.67 34.34
CA LEU A 417 49.79 -4.08 33.93
C LEU A 417 50.75 -2.91 33.71
N LEU A 418 50.29 -1.69 33.74
CA LEU A 418 51.11 -0.48 33.58
C LEU A 418 51.56 0.08 34.90
N PRO A 419 52.62 0.95 34.93
CA PRO A 419 53.07 1.59 36.15
C PRO A 419 51.98 2.37 36.85
N GLN A 420 51.78 2.09 38.12
CA GLN A 420 50.86 2.79 39.03
C GLN A 420 51.63 3.71 39.92
N VAL A 421 51.46 5.02 39.84
CA VAL A 421 52.11 6.01 40.69
C VAL A 421 51.03 6.64 41.58
N ARG A 422 51.28 6.60 42.88
CA ARG A 422 50.43 7.22 43.91
C ARG A 422 51.17 8.22 44.71
N VAL A 423 50.58 9.39 44.91
CA VAL A 423 51.10 10.44 45.83
C VAL A 423 50.14 10.52 47.01
N GLY A 424 50.67 10.48 48.20
CA GLY A 424 49.90 10.56 49.42
C GLY A 424 50.52 11.58 50.43
N ALA A 425 49.70 12.25 51.19
CA ALA A 425 50.07 13.05 52.32
C ALA A 425 49.35 12.55 53.56
N ARG A 426 50.03 12.45 54.67
CA ARG A 426 49.45 12.01 55.93
C ARG A 426 49.89 12.92 57.07
N ALA A 427 48.92 13.57 57.71
CA ALA A 427 49.11 14.24 58.98
C ALA A 427 48.72 13.25 60.09
N ARG A 428 49.56 13.09 61.06
CA ARG A 428 49.36 12.22 62.21
C ARG A 428 49.63 12.99 63.49
N GLN A 429 48.79 12.84 64.47
CA GLN A 429 49.00 13.24 65.83
C GLN A 429 48.82 12.01 66.71
N VAL A 430 49.80 11.79 67.61
CA VAL A 430 49.72 10.73 68.59
C VAL A 430 49.73 11.35 70.01
N ASP A 431 49.40 10.55 71.01
CA ASP A 431 49.51 10.94 72.40
C ASP A 431 50.87 11.44 72.75
N ALA A 432 51.00 12.54 73.57
CA ALA A 432 52.29 13.18 73.92
C ALA A 432 53.16 12.24 74.73
N ASP A 433 52.56 11.49 75.69
CA ASP A 433 53.35 10.52 76.51
C ASP A 433 53.84 9.36 75.67
N GLN A 434 53.05 8.85 74.71
CA GLN A 434 53.47 7.87 73.77
C GLN A 434 54.64 8.36 72.87
N ALA A 435 54.55 9.63 72.46
CA ALA A 435 55.57 10.28 71.65
C ALA A 435 56.86 10.45 72.43
N ALA A 436 56.77 10.94 73.66
CA ALA A 436 57.91 11.08 74.55
C ALA A 436 58.60 9.73 74.85
N ALA A 437 57.83 8.66 75.06
CA ALA A 437 58.32 7.29 75.31
C ALA A 437 58.95 6.68 74.06
N SER A 438 58.80 7.25 72.86
CA SER A 438 59.36 6.75 71.61
C SER A 438 60.88 7.05 71.41
N PHE A 439 61.48 7.85 72.31
CA PHE A 439 62.88 8.21 72.25
C PHE A 439 63.32 8.81 70.88
N GLY A 440 62.51 9.71 70.31
CA GLY A 440 62.79 10.35 69.04
C GLY A 440 62.34 9.53 67.79
N ALA A 441 61.80 8.33 68.01
CA ALA A 441 61.37 7.51 66.86
C ALA A 441 60.00 7.92 66.31
N GLN A 442 59.12 8.54 67.15
CA GLN A 442 57.79 8.93 66.78
C GLN A 442 57.42 10.32 67.33
N PRO A 443 57.52 11.40 66.54
CA PRO A 443 57.08 12.71 66.99
C PRO A 443 55.58 12.78 67.29
N GLU A 444 55.14 13.60 68.25
CA GLU A 444 53.71 13.82 68.56
C GLU A 444 52.90 14.23 67.34
N ARG A 445 53.49 15.11 66.50
CA ARG A 445 52.83 15.62 65.27
C ARG A 445 53.78 15.36 64.10
N THR A 446 53.22 14.73 63.04
CA THR A 446 54.03 14.44 61.86
C THR A 446 53.22 14.77 60.63
N LEU A 447 53.74 15.51 59.66
CA LEU A 447 53.26 15.60 58.29
C LEU A 447 54.25 14.89 57.38
N SER A 448 53.79 13.84 56.72
CA SER A 448 54.64 13.07 55.79
C SER A 448 54.02 13.04 54.40
N GLY A 449 54.81 13.18 53.38
CA GLY A 449 54.47 12.92 51.98
C GLY A 449 55.06 11.59 51.55
N SER A 450 54.34 10.86 50.72
CA SER A 450 54.81 9.62 50.12
C SER A 450 54.51 9.57 48.59
N VAL A 451 55.46 9.04 47.85
CA VAL A 451 55.22 8.66 46.44
C VAL A 451 55.47 7.15 46.39
N SER A 452 54.47 6.42 45.96
CA SER A 452 54.60 4.98 45.75
C SER A 452 54.42 4.66 44.25
N PHE A 453 55.25 3.76 43.80
CA PHE A 453 55.20 3.21 42.42
C PHE A 453 55.04 1.70 42.53
N SER A 454 54.15 1.14 41.72
CA SER A 454 54.00 -0.29 41.58
C SER A 454 53.70 -0.63 40.14
N GLN A 455 54.28 -1.71 39.62
CA GLN A 455 54.04 -2.24 38.30
C GLN A 455 54.07 -3.77 38.36
N THR A 456 52.98 -4.38 37.94
CA THR A 456 52.90 -5.82 37.71
C THR A 456 53.68 -6.19 36.46
N LEU A 457 54.79 -6.91 36.61
CA LEU A 457 55.57 -7.39 35.48
C LEU A 457 55.01 -8.70 34.94
N PHE A 458 54.54 -9.58 35.84
CA PHE A 458 53.97 -10.85 35.54
C PHE A 458 52.92 -11.25 36.59
N SER A 459 51.70 -11.56 36.16
CA SER A 459 50.66 -12.14 37.00
C SER A 459 49.75 -13.00 36.09
N PRO A 460 49.62 -14.31 36.39
CA PRO A 460 48.71 -15.17 35.64
C PRO A 460 47.31 -14.65 35.66
N GLN A 461 46.85 -14.02 36.74
CA GLN A 461 45.52 -13.48 36.91
C GLN A 461 45.32 -12.24 36.04
N GLU A 462 46.14 -11.22 36.18
CA GLU A 462 45.97 -9.94 35.45
C GLU A 462 46.18 -10.11 33.95
N TRP A 463 47.14 -10.93 33.49
CA TRP A 463 47.26 -11.30 32.09
C TRP A 463 46.07 -12.13 31.60
N GLY A 464 45.50 -12.95 32.51
CA GLY A 464 44.26 -13.67 32.27
C GLY A 464 43.06 -12.72 32.09
N ASP A 465 42.90 -11.76 33.00
CA ASP A 465 41.80 -10.80 33.01
C ASP A 465 41.82 -9.89 31.78
N LEU A 466 43.00 -9.41 31.35
CA LEU A 466 43.14 -8.70 30.07
C LEU A 466 42.75 -9.57 28.87
N ALA A 467 43.09 -10.84 28.84
CA ALA A 467 42.72 -11.73 27.76
C ALA A 467 41.20 -12.02 27.76
N ILE A 468 40.60 -12.17 28.95
CA ILE A 468 39.15 -12.35 29.13
C ILE A 468 38.40 -11.10 28.64
N ALA A 469 38.84 -9.90 29.06
CA ALA A 469 38.21 -8.63 28.62
C ALA A 469 38.24 -8.47 27.10
N LYS A 470 39.35 -8.84 26.42
CA LYS A 470 39.39 -8.84 24.94
C LYS A 470 38.40 -9.81 24.31
N ARG A 471 38.23 -11.01 24.88
CA ARG A 471 37.23 -11.99 24.39
C ARG A 471 35.83 -11.53 24.67
N GLN A 472 35.57 -10.90 25.81
CA GLN A 472 34.26 -10.32 26.13
C GLN A 472 33.91 -9.20 25.16
N GLN A 473 34.85 -8.28 24.87
CA GLN A 473 34.66 -7.25 23.85
C GLN A 473 34.31 -7.84 22.46
N ALA A 474 34.98 -8.94 22.09
CA ALA A 474 34.68 -9.62 20.81
C ALA A 474 33.30 -10.27 20.83
N ALA A 475 32.88 -10.85 21.97
CA ALA A 475 31.50 -11.37 22.13
C ALA A 475 30.44 -10.27 22.04
N ASP A 476 30.69 -9.12 22.68
CA ASP A 476 29.79 -7.97 22.63
C ASP A 476 29.71 -7.37 21.20
N ALA A 477 30.78 -7.39 20.43
CA ALA A 477 30.81 -7.01 19.03
C ALA A 477 29.87 -7.92 18.17
N ALA A 478 29.94 -9.24 18.39
CA ALA A 478 29.06 -10.19 17.71
C ALA A 478 27.59 -10.01 18.15
N GLU A 479 27.33 -9.65 19.40
CA GLU A 479 25.95 -9.32 19.86
C GLU A 479 25.41 -8.02 19.24
N VAL A 480 26.23 -7.02 18.99
CA VAL A 480 25.86 -5.82 18.23
C VAL A 480 25.52 -6.21 16.81
N GLU A 481 26.33 -7.03 16.14
CA GLU A 481 26.05 -7.51 14.78
C GLU A 481 24.72 -8.28 14.71
N ARG A 482 24.48 -9.19 15.68
CA ARG A 482 23.19 -9.88 15.80
C ARG A 482 22.02 -8.90 15.87
N SER A 483 22.17 -7.87 16.69
CA SER A 483 21.13 -6.84 16.90
C SER A 483 20.88 -5.99 15.66
N GLU A 484 21.91 -5.67 14.87
CA GLU A 484 21.79 -4.99 13.59
C GLU A 484 20.99 -5.82 12.59
N GLN A 485 21.25 -7.12 12.52
CA GLN A 485 20.53 -8.03 11.65
C GLN A 485 19.07 -8.23 12.08
N ASP A 486 18.79 -8.34 13.38
CA ASP A 486 17.43 -8.43 13.92
C ASP A 486 16.64 -7.18 13.61
N LEU A 487 17.24 -6.00 13.77
CA LEU A 487 16.65 -4.72 13.45
C LEU A 487 16.41 -4.57 11.94
N ALA A 488 17.39 -4.99 11.11
CA ALA A 488 17.23 -5.01 9.66
C ALA A 488 16.02 -5.86 9.22
N LEU A 489 15.82 -7.04 9.83
CA LEU A 489 14.64 -7.86 9.59
C LEU A 489 13.36 -7.17 10.08
N GLN A 490 13.38 -6.48 11.22
CA GLN A 490 12.22 -5.73 11.72
C GLN A 490 11.82 -4.60 10.76
N VAL A 491 12.78 -3.81 10.27
CA VAL A 491 12.54 -2.79 9.24
C VAL A 491 11.99 -3.43 7.97
N SER A 492 12.58 -4.54 7.54
CA SER A 492 12.14 -5.29 6.35
C SER A 492 10.68 -5.73 6.45
N ARG A 493 10.26 -6.26 7.60
CA ARG A 493 8.87 -6.66 7.87
C ARG A 493 7.92 -5.48 7.79
N ALA A 494 8.28 -4.35 8.39
CA ALA A 494 7.47 -3.13 8.35
C ALA A 494 7.36 -2.59 6.91
N TYR A 495 8.47 -2.60 6.16
CA TYR A 495 8.53 -2.15 4.76
C TYR A 495 7.64 -3.02 3.85
N VAL A 496 7.79 -4.34 3.92
CA VAL A 496 6.98 -5.30 3.15
C VAL A 496 5.51 -5.20 3.51
N SER A 497 5.17 -4.99 4.80
CA SER A 497 3.79 -4.78 5.24
C SER A 497 3.13 -3.56 4.57
N VAL A 498 3.86 -2.45 4.37
CA VAL A 498 3.35 -1.29 3.61
C VAL A 498 3.11 -1.65 2.15
N LEU A 499 4.04 -2.38 1.52
CA LEU A 499 3.88 -2.81 0.11
C LEU A 499 2.68 -3.74 -0.06
N GLN A 500 2.52 -4.72 0.82
CA GLN A 500 1.39 -5.66 0.82
C GLN A 500 0.06 -4.92 1.01
N ALA A 501 -0.02 -4.04 2.01
CA ALA A 501 -1.24 -3.25 2.27
C ALA A 501 -1.61 -2.38 1.06
N ARG A 502 -0.63 -1.74 0.40
CA ARG A 502 -0.86 -0.94 -0.83
C ARG A 502 -1.34 -1.79 -1.99
N ALA A 503 -0.74 -2.97 -2.18
CA ALA A 503 -1.15 -3.89 -3.24
C ALA A 503 -2.58 -4.41 -3.01
N LEU A 504 -2.94 -4.80 -1.78
CA LEU A 504 -4.29 -5.20 -1.42
C LEU A 504 -5.30 -4.07 -1.60
N ALA A 505 -4.97 -2.84 -1.20
CA ALA A 505 -5.84 -1.67 -1.43
C ALA A 505 -6.05 -1.42 -2.92
N GLN A 506 -5.04 -1.61 -3.76
CA GLN A 506 -5.16 -1.49 -5.21
C GLN A 506 -6.10 -2.56 -5.79
N VAL A 507 -6.01 -3.82 -5.34
CA VAL A 507 -6.94 -4.89 -5.75
C VAL A 507 -8.38 -4.53 -5.36
N ARG A 508 -8.61 -4.05 -4.11
CA ARG A 508 -9.94 -3.64 -3.65
C ARG A 508 -10.51 -2.44 -4.42
N ARG A 509 -9.67 -1.48 -4.81
CA ARG A 509 -10.10 -0.37 -5.69
C ARG A 509 -10.50 -0.86 -7.08
N SER A 510 -9.75 -1.81 -7.64
CA SER A 510 -10.08 -2.43 -8.93
C SER A 510 -11.40 -3.20 -8.87
N ASP A 511 -11.66 -3.93 -7.79
CA ASP A 511 -12.93 -4.63 -7.56
C ASP A 511 -14.10 -3.63 -7.44
N LEU A 512 -13.94 -2.54 -6.71
CA LEU A 512 -14.97 -1.48 -6.64
C LEU A 512 -15.26 -0.88 -8.02
N ALA A 513 -14.23 -0.67 -8.85
CA ALA A 513 -14.42 -0.17 -10.22
C ALA A 513 -15.22 -1.16 -11.07
N LEU A 514 -14.88 -2.44 -11.04
CA LEU A 514 -15.60 -3.50 -11.74
C LEU A 514 -17.05 -3.65 -11.24
N SER A 515 -17.28 -3.63 -9.93
CA SER A 515 -18.63 -3.68 -9.35
C SER A 515 -19.51 -2.50 -9.79
N ARG A 516 -18.91 -1.30 -9.94
CA ARG A 516 -19.61 -0.12 -10.48
C ARG A 516 -19.96 -0.27 -11.96
N GLU A 517 -19.03 -0.82 -12.73
CA GLU A 517 -19.24 -1.11 -14.15
C GLU A 517 -20.41 -2.10 -14.33
N ASN A 518 -20.40 -3.21 -13.59
CA ASN A 518 -21.47 -4.20 -13.60
C ASN A 518 -22.82 -3.60 -13.17
N LEU A 519 -22.83 -2.72 -12.16
CA LEU A 519 -24.04 -1.99 -11.77
C LEU A 519 -24.56 -1.10 -12.91
N SER A 520 -23.67 -0.43 -13.65
CA SER A 520 -24.04 0.42 -14.77
C SER A 520 -24.65 -0.39 -15.93
N LEU A 521 -24.03 -1.55 -16.22
CA LEU A 521 -24.52 -2.49 -17.23
C LEU A 521 -25.89 -3.06 -16.86
N ALA A 522 -26.08 -3.49 -15.59
CA ALA A 522 -27.38 -3.99 -15.12
C ALA A 522 -28.49 -2.93 -15.19
N ARG A 523 -28.16 -1.65 -14.95
CA ARG A 523 -29.11 -0.55 -15.11
C ARG A 523 -29.53 -0.36 -16.59
N ALA A 524 -28.52 -0.35 -17.48
CA ALA A 524 -28.79 -0.22 -18.93
C ALA A 524 -29.65 -1.38 -19.46
N ARG A 525 -29.39 -2.61 -19.02
CA ARG A 525 -30.18 -3.79 -19.37
C ARG A 525 -31.60 -3.75 -18.80
N ARG A 526 -31.78 -3.20 -17.61
CA ARG A 526 -33.12 -2.99 -17.03
C ARG A 526 -33.91 -1.96 -17.81
N GLU A 527 -33.29 -0.87 -18.24
CA GLU A 527 -33.94 0.17 -19.04
C GLU A 527 -34.41 -0.35 -20.40
N SER A 528 -33.69 -1.34 -20.96
CA SER A 528 -34.11 -2.06 -22.18
C SER A 528 -35.07 -3.24 -21.92
N GLY A 529 -35.53 -3.41 -20.65
CA GLY A 529 -36.50 -4.48 -20.31
C GLY A 529 -35.90 -5.89 -20.22
N GLN A 530 -34.58 -6.06 -20.37
CA GLN A 530 -33.93 -7.37 -20.40
C GLN A 530 -33.75 -7.98 -19.01
N VAL A 531 -33.71 -7.18 -17.95
CA VAL A 531 -33.46 -7.65 -16.57
C VAL A 531 -34.38 -6.98 -15.56
N GLY A 532 -34.69 -7.72 -14.46
CA GLY A 532 -35.55 -7.23 -13.38
C GLY A 532 -34.87 -6.27 -12.42
N ARG A 533 -35.65 -5.56 -11.61
CA ARG A 533 -35.21 -4.66 -10.53
C ARG A 533 -34.28 -5.38 -9.52
N GLN A 534 -34.50 -6.65 -9.29
CA GLN A 534 -33.76 -7.47 -8.34
C GLN A 534 -32.26 -7.53 -8.68
N GLN A 535 -31.90 -7.68 -9.96
CA GLN A 535 -30.50 -7.72 -10.39
C GLN A 535 -29.78 -6.39 -10.11
N VAL A 536 -30.42 -5.26 -10.38
CA VAL A 536 -29.87 -3.94 -10.05
C VAL A 536 -29.66 -3.77 -8.55
N LEU A 537 -30.55 -4.30 -7.71
CA LEU A 537 -30.40 -4.23 -6.24
C LEU A 537 -29.23 -5.08 -5.76
N ARG A 538 -29.00 -6.26 -6.33
CA ARG A 538 -27.83 -7.11 -6.03
C ARG A 538 -26.52 -6.36 -6.30
N PHE A 539 -26.34 -5.79 -7.49
CA PHE A 539 -25.14 -5.01 -7.79
C PHE A 539 -25.00 -3.75 -6.94
N LYS A 540 -26.10 -3.11 -6.51
CA LYS A 540 -26.02 -2.01 -5.54
C LYS A 540 -25.44 -2.45 -4.20
N THR A 541 -25.86 -3.60 -3.70
CA THR A 541 -25.34 -4.19 -2.46
C THR A 541 -23.86 -4.51 -2.61
N GLN A 542 -23.46 -5.10 -3.74
CA GLN A 542 -22.06 -5.39 -4.04
C GLN A 542 -21.18 -4.13 -4.05
N VAL A 543 -21.63 -3.06 -4.72
CA VAL A 543 -20.90 -1.78 -4.70
C VAL A 543 -20.79 -1.21 -3.28
N ALA A 544 -21.83 -1.34 -2.44
CA ALA A 544 -21.76 -0.90 -1.05
C ALA A 544 -20.74 -1.71 -0.23
N GLN A 545 -20.71 -3.02 -0.46
CA GLN A 545 -19.73 -3.92 0.17
C GLN A 545 -18.30 -3.60 -0.29
N ALA A 546 -18.07 -3.47 -1.62
CA ALA A 546 -16.77 -3.13 -2.18
C ALA A 546 -16.24 -1.77 -1.67
N ARG A 547 -17.12 -0.78 -1.47
CA ARG A 547 -16.75 0.50 -0.85
C ARG A 547 -16.21 0.32 0.57
N ARG A 548 -16.90 -0.47 1.40
CA ARG A 548 -16.47 -0.75 2.76
C ARG A 548 -15.10 -1.41 2.80
N THR A 549 -14.89 -2.43 1.95
CA THR A 549 -13.59 -3.12 1.90
C THR A 549 -12.44 -2.24 1.39
N VAL A 550 -12.71 -1.24 0.53
CA VAL A 550 -11.70 -0.23 0.14
C VAL A 550 -11.30 0.64 1.34
N LEU A 551 -12.28 1.13 2.12
CA LEU A 551 -11.99 1.92 3.33
C LEU A 551 -11.13 1.14 4.33
N ASP A 552 -11.50 -0.12 4.59
CA ASP A 552 -10.74 -1.00 5.48
C ASP A 552 -9.30 -1.22 4.97
N ALA A 553 -9.13 -1.40 3.65
CA ALA A 553 -7.82 -1.59 3.05
C ALA A 553 -6.97 -0.30 3.09
N GLU A 554 -7.55 0.86 2.86
CA GLU A 554 -6.87 2.16 2.97
C GLU A 554 -6.44 2.46 4.41
N SER A 555 -7.28 2.17 5.39
CA SER A 555 -6.91 2.27 6.81
C SER A 555 -5.71 1.37 7.15
N ARG A 556 -5.66 0.14 6.62
CA ARG A 556 -4.50 -0.76 6.81
C ARG A 556 -3.22 -0.19 6.21
N VAL A 557 -3.28 0.52 5.09
CA VAL A 557 -2.11 1.20 4.51
C VAL A 557 -1.57 2.25 5.49
N GLU A 558 -2.43 3.07 6.08
CA GLU A 558 -2.01 4.11 7.03
C GLU A 558 -1.44 3.52 8.33
N VAL A 559 -2.05 2.44 8.86
CA VAL A 559 -1.51 1.72 10.01
C VAL A 559 -0.12 1.12 9.71
N ALA A 560 0.05 0.52 8.52
CA ALA A 560 1.35 -0.04 8.12
C ALA A 560 2.42 1.06 7.96
N ARG A 561 2.07 2.22 7.40
CA ARG A 561 2.94 3.40 7.30
C ARG A 561 3.37 3.93 8.67
N THR A 562 2.42 4.06 9.59
CA THR A 562 2.70 4.50 10.96
C THR A 562 3.70 3.56 11.65
N ARG A 563 3.54 2.23 11.48
CA ARG A 563 4.49 1.25 12.02
C ARG A 563 5.88 1.38 11.38
N LEU A 564 5.95 1.59 10.06
CA LEU A 564 7.22 1.81 9.39
C LEU A 564 7.87 3.10 9.87
N ALA A 565 7.13 4.21 9.99
CA ALA A 565 7.64 5.48 10.51
C ALA A 565 8.22 5.31 11.92
N GLN A 566 7.53 4.57 12.80
CA GLN A 566 8.01 4.26 14.15
C GLN A 566 9.35 3.51 14.14
N VAL A 567 9.48 2.46 13.30
CA VAL A 567 10.73 1.68 13.21
C VAL A 567 11.86 2.50 12.58
N LEU A 568 11.55 3.51 11.77
CA LEU A 568 12.50 4.45 11.19
C LEU A 568 12.78 5.67 12.08
N ALA A 569 12.27 5.69 13.32
CA ALA A 569 12.35 6.81 14.27
C ALA A 569 11.88 8.15 13.62
N ARG A 570 10.78 8.10 12.86
CA ARG A 570 10.12 9.29 12.29
C ARG A 570 8.84 9.60 13.04
N SER A 571 8.44 10.89 12.99
CA SER A 571 7.10 11.27 13.46
C SER A 571 6.02 10.53 12.67
N PRO A 572 4.93 10.08 13.29
CA PRO A 572 3.80 9.45 12.59
C PRO A 572 3.19 10.33 11.48
N ASP A 573 3.30 11.65 11.60
CA ASP A 573 2.80 12.64 10.64
C ASP A 573 3.69 12.73 9.38
N GLU A 574 4.94 12.25 9.43
CA GLU A 574 5.80 12.12 8.28
C GLU A 574 5.47 10.87 7.46
N LEU A 575 4.49 10.96 6.59
CA LEU A 575 4.09 9.87 5.70
C LEU A 575 5.23 9.50 4.74
N VAL A 576 5.83 8.36 4.97
CA VAL A 576 6.91 7.84 4.13
C VAL A 576 6.34 7.13 2.91
N GLY A 577 6.66 7.63 1.72
CA GLY A 577 6.48 6.88 0.48
C GLY A 577 7.49 5.72 0.44
N VAL A 578 7.08 4.52 0.01
CA VAL A 578 7.97 3.36 -0.18
C VAL A 578 8.10 3.03 -1.66
N ALA A 579 9.32 2.77 -2.11
CA ALA A 579 9.58 2.26 -3.46
C ALA A 579 9.18 0.77 -3.55
N GLY A 580 8.92 0.26 -4.75
CA GLY A 580 8.63 -1.16 -4.96
C GLY A 580 9.82 -2.03 -4.56
N LEU A 581 9.54 -3.25 -4.09
CA LEU A 581 10.52 -4.32 -3.87
C LEU A 581 9.92 -5.61 -4.41
N SER A 582 10.69 -6.28 -5.28
CA SER A 582 10.31 -7.55 -5.90
C SER A 582 11.16 -8.70 -5.36
N PRO A 583 10.63 -9.94 -5.30
CA PRO A 583 11.44 -11.12 -5.00
C PRO A 583 12.62 -11.35 -5.95
N SER A 584 12.59 -10.76 -7.15
CA SER A 584 13.67 -10.84 -8.16
C SER A 584 14.75 -9.76 -8.02
N ASP A 585 14.62 -8.80 -7.10
CA ASP A 585 15.53 -7.66 -7.00
C ASP A 585 16.94 -8.09 -6.58
N SER A 586 17.94 -7.50 -7.21
CA SER A 586 19.38 -7.78 -6.97
C SER A 586 19.87 -7.37 -5.58
N ILE A 587 19.10 -6.56 -4.86
CA ILE A 587 19.38 -6.18 -3.47
C ILE A 587 19.23 -7.35 -2.50
N LEU A 588 18.48 -8.38 -2.87
CA LEU A 588 18.31 -9.61 -2.09
C LEU A 588 19.53 -10.50 -2.28
N THR A 589 20.03 -11.12 -1.21
CA THR A 589 21.12 -12.12 -1.28
C THR A 589 20.62 -13.40 -1.95
N LEU A 590 19.38 -13.80 -1.60
CA LEU A 590 18.69 -14.97 -2.14
C LEU A 590 17.47 -14.55 -2.99
N PRO A 591 17.63 -14.06 -4.23
CA PRO A 591 16.51 -13.68 -5.07
C PRO A 591 15.69 -14.89 -5.51
N GLU A 592 14.48 -14.65 -6.03
CA GLU A 592 13.55 -15.65 -6.56
C GLU A 592 14.21 -16.67 -7.50
N SER A 593 15.18 -16.23 -8.30
CA SER A 593 15.91 -17.08 -9.26
C SER A 593 16.62 -18.28 -8.61
N VAL A 594 17.01 -18.18 -7.35
CA VAL A 594 17.60 -19.29 -6.59
C VAL A 594 16.57 -20.41 -6.38
N PHE A 595 15.36 -20.05 -5.95
CA PHE A 595 14.28 -21.02 -5.72
C PHE A 595 13.70 -21.54 -7.04
N ALA A 596 13.69 -20.71 -8.07
CA ALA A 596 13.35 -21.13 -9.43
C ALA A 596 14.33 -22.18 -10.00
N ALA A 597 15.62 -22.05 -9.72
CA ALA A 597 16.63 -22.98 -10.20
C ALA A 597 16.67 -24.28 -9.38
N TYR A 598 16.52 -24.20 -8.06
CA TYR A 598 16.84 -25.31 -7.15
C TYR A 598 15.66 -25.79 -6.30
N GLY A 599 14.48 -25.16 -6.36
CA GLY A 599 13.30 -25.50 -5.57
C GLY A 599 12.45 -26.66 -6.09
N HIS A 600 12.64 -27.09 -7.35
CA HIS A 600 11.71 -27.99 -8.03
C HIS A 600 11.87 -29.48 -7.68
N THR A 601 13.05 -29.95 -7.33
CA THR A 601 13.29 -31.36 -7.01
C THR A 601 13.71 -31.55 -5.56
N PRO A 602 13.31 -32.66 -4.91
CA PRO A 602 13.69 -32.92 -3.52
C PRO A 602 15.21 -32.93 -3.30
N ALA A 603 15.97 -33.51 -4.24
CA ALA A 603 17.43 -33.57 -4.17
C ALA A 603 18.09 -32.18 -4.27
N ALA A 604 17.61 -31.32 -5.16
CA ALA A 604 18.14 -29.96 -5.30
C ALA A 604 17.79 -29.10 -4.08
N ARG A 605 16.58 -29.25 -3.52
CA ARG A 605 16.17 -28.57 -2.27
C ARG A 605 17.03 -28.99 -1.08
N GLN A 606 17.32 -30.29 -0.95
CA GLN A 606 18.21 -30.78 0.11
C GLN A 606 19.59 -30.15 0.00
N ARG A 607 20.17 -30.12 -1.21
CA ARG A 607 21.50 -29.49 -1.46
C ARG A 607 21.48 -27.98 -1.17
N LEU A 608 20.39 -27.28 -1.59
CA LEU A 608 20.22 -25.87 -1.26
C LEU A 608 20.20 -25.66 0.27
N THR A 609 19.49 -26.52 0.98
CA THR A 609 19.40 -26.48 2.44
C THR A 609 20.76 -26.73 3.07
N ASP A 610 21.53 -27.72 2.57
CA ASP A 610 22.88 -28.03 3.09
C ASP A 610 23.85 -26.87 2.88
N PHE A 611 23.83 -26.21 1.72
CA PHE A 611 24.59 -24.99 1.48
C PHE A 611 24.22 -23.87 2.45
N LEU A 612 22.90 -23.62 2.63
CA LEU A 612 22.43 -22.55 3.54
C LEU A 612 22.74 -22.86 5.00
N LEU A 613 22.81 -24.14 5.38
CA LEU A 613 23.28 -24.55 6.70
C LEU A 613 24.76 -24.25 6.90
N GLU A 614 25.60 -24.60 5.92
CA GLU A 614 27.05 -24.31 5.96
C GLU A 614 27.31 -22.80 6.07
N GLU A 615 26.69 -22.01 5.17
CA GLU A 615 26.84 -20.55 5.17
C GLU A 615 26.31 -19.94 6.48
N GLY A 616 25.12 -20.37 6.93
CA GLY A 616 24.50 -19.80 8.15
C GLY A 616 25.23 -20.16 9.44
N LEU A 617 25.75 -21.38 9.59
CA LEU A 617 26.49 -21.78 10.78
C LEU A 617 27.88 -21.10 10.84
N SER A 618 28.50 -20.83 9.70
CA SER A 618 29.80 -20.17 9.64
C SER A 618 29.73 -18.67 9.91
N SER A 619 28.58 -18.03 9.61
CA SER A 619 28.41 -16.58 9.71
C SER A 619 27.51 -16.13 10.86
N ALA A 620 26.99 -17.05 11.69
CA ALA A 620 26.06 -16.73 12.78
C ALA A 620 26.70 -15.92 13.92
N PRO A 621 26.34 -14.67 14.14
CA PRO A 621 26.87 -13.87 15.24
C PRO A 621 26.56 -14.48 16.62
N GLU A 622 25.42 -15.18 16.74
CA GLU A 622 25.01 -15.89 17.95
C GLU A 622 26.02 -16.99 18.37
N LEU A 623 26.58 -17.70 17.40
CA LEU A 623 27.63 -18.70 17.66
C LEU A 623 28.97 -18.06 17.93
N GLN A 624 29.31 -17.00 17.18
CA GLN A 624 30.58 -16.25 17.40
C GLN A 624 30.64 -15.67 18.80
N ALA A 625 29.56 -15.04 19.28
CA ALA A 625 29.50 -14.50 20.64
C ALA A 625 29.74 -15.60 21.70
N LEU A 626 29.12 -16.78 21.53
CA LEU A 626 29.31 -17.91 22.44
C LEU A 626 30.72 -18.50 22.33
N ASP A 627 31.34 -18.56 21.15
CA ASP A 627 32.69 -19.04 20.95
C ASP A 627 33.71 -18.13 21.68
N GLU A 628 33.50 -16.81 21.62
CA GLU A 628 34.34 -15.85 22.35
C GLU A 628 34.12 -15.94 23.87
N GLN A 629 32.88 -16.13 24.34
CA GLN A 629 32.58 -16.39 25.76
C GLN A 629 33.21 -17.69 26.27
N ILE A 630 33.19 -18.75 25.45
CA ILE A 630 33.86 -20.03 25.78
C ILE A 630 35.37 -19.82 25.89
N ALA A 631 36.00 -19.08 24.95
CA ALA A 631 37.40 -18.77 24.97
C ALA A 631 37.80 -17.92 26.22
N ALA A 632 36.94 -16.96 26.60
CA ALA A 632 37.08 -16.20 27.83
C ALA A 632 37.05 -17.11 29.07
N ALA A 633 36.06 -18.00 29.17
CA ALA A 633 35.92 -18.92 30.29
C ALA A 633 37.07 -19.94 30.36
N GLN A 634 37.59 -20.42 29.22
CA GLN A 634 38.77 -21.28 29.15
C GLN A 634 39.99 -20.57 29.70
N ARG A 635 40.19 -19.32 29.27
CA ARG A 635 41.35 -18.50 29.76
C ARG A 635 41.29 -18.27 31.27
N GLY A 636 40.08 -18.04 31.81
CA GLY A 636 39.87 -17.92 33.27
C GLY A 636 40.24 -19.18 34.03
N VAL A 637 39.89 -20.36 33.53
CA VAL A 637 40.30 -21.67 34.12
C VAL A 637 41.82 -21.84 34.02
N GLU A 638 42.46 -21.53 32.89
CA GLU A 638 43.89 -21.59 32.68
C GLU A 638 44.65 -20.66 33.62
N ALA A 639 44.22 -19.41 33.76
CA ALA A 639 44.82 -18.44 34.67
C ALA A 639 44.75 -18.93 36.13
N GLY A 640 43.61 -19.48 36.53
CA GLY A 640 43.39 -20.11 37.82
C GLY A 640 44.36 -21.28 38.05
N GLN A 641 44.56 -22.15 37.08
CA GLN A 641 45.49 -23.28 37.15
C GLN A 641 46.94 -22.83 37.20
N GLN A 642 47.28 -21.81 36.38
CA GLN A 642 48.66 -21.24 36.38
C GLN A 642 49.04 -20.61 37.71
N SER A 643 48.08 -20.04 38.46
CA SER A 643 48.28 -19.42 39.76
C SER A 643 48.77 -20.40 40.85
N TYR A 644 48.76 -21.73 40.63
CA TYR A 644 49.35 -22.71 41.56
C TYR A 644 50.87 -22.72 41.57
N TRP A 645 51.50 -22.46 40.43
CA TRP A 645 52.94 -22.60 40.24
C TRP A 645 53.61 -21.33 39.72
N ALA A 646 52.89 -20.42 39.13
CA ALA A 646 53.42 -19.18 38.60
C ALA A 646 53.21 -18.03 39.59
N PRO A 647 54.31 -17.41 40.10
CA PRO A 647 54.19 -16.31 41.05
C PRO A 647 53.77 -15.02 40.38
N THR A 648 53.17 -14.11 41.13
CA THR A 648 53.02 -12.70 40.72
C THR A 648 54.37 -12.01 40.98
N VAL A 649 54.85 -11.30 39.96
CA VAL A 649 56.11 -10.52 40.02
C VAL A 649 55.73 -9.07 39.81
N ALA A 650 56.12 -8.23 40.81
CA ALA A 650 55.88 -6.80 40.74
C ALA A 650 57.17 -5.99 41.09
N LEU A 651 57.30 -4.90 40.36
CA LEU A 651 58.30 -3.88 40.70
C LEU A 651 57.62 -2.83 41.57
N GLU A 652 58.18 -2.63 42.76
CA GLU A 652 57.66 -1.68 43.75
C GLU A 652 58.69 -0.66 44.14
N GLY A 653 58.27 0.58 44.32
CA GLY A 653 59.10 1.63 44.78
C GLY A 653 58.38 2.59 45.72
N GLN A 654 58.99 3.07 46.72
CA GLN A 654 58.43 4.01 47.67
C GLN A 654 59.41 5.09 48.03
N LEU A 655 59.03 6.32 48.04
CA LEU A 655 59.69 7.48 48.54
C LEU A 655 58.79 8.10 49.62
N ASN A 656 59.33 8.20 50.82
CA ASN A 656 58.70 8.85 51.96
C ASN A 656 59.53 10.03 52.42
N SER A 657 58.87 11.16 52.62
CA SER A 657 59.50 12.37 53.16
C SER A 657 58.70 12.94 54.32
N ARG A 658 59.30 13.16 55.45
CA ARG A 658 58.74 13.85 56.61
C ARG A 658 58.91 15.35 56.37
N ALA A 659 57.84 16.07 56.18
CA ALA A 659 57.90 17.52 55.89
C ALA A 659 57.88 18.37 57.14
N LEU A 660 57.11 17.92 58.15
CA LEU A 660 57.04 18.62 59.45
C LEU A 660 56.95 17.62 60.56
N GLU A 661 57.73 17.93 61.63
CA GLU A 661 57.75 17.19 62.91
C GLU A 661 57.59 18.21 64.04
N GLY A 662 56.90 17.88 65.13
CA GLY A 662 56.75 18.76 66.25
C GLY A 662 56.12 18.09 67.48
N GLY A 663 56.17 18.71 68.61
CA GLY A 663 55.69 18.20 69.86
C GLY A 663 56.66 17.29 70.64
N ALA A 664 56.13 16.54 71.60
CA ALA A 664 56.91 15.56 72.34
C ALA A 664 57.55 14.49 71.40
N GLY A 665 58.65 13.89 71.77
CA GLY A 665 59.33 12.89 70.98
C GLY A 665 60.15 13.43 69.81
N THR A 666 60.40 14.73 69.69
CA THR A 666 61.28 15.29 68.65
C THR A 666 62.76 15.42 69.16
N GLU A 667 63.00 15.27 70.44
CA GLU A 667 64.35 15.40 71.03
C GLU A 667 65.15 14.14 70.83
N SER A 668 66.37 14.32 70.39
CA SER A 668 67.33 13.18 70.31
C SER A 668 67.74 12.70 71.69
N LEU A 669 67.75 11.41 71.87
CA LEU A 669 68.25 10.80 73.12
C LEU A 669 69.71 11.20 73.43
N SER A 670 69.87 12.00 74.42
CA SER A 670 71.21 12.23 75.02
C SER A 670 71.26 11.37 76.24
N LEU A 671 72.12 10.36 76.31
CA LEU A 671 72.30 9.52 77.45
C LEU A 671 72.99 10.35 78.56
N PRO A 672 72.24 10.53 79.75
CA PRO A 672 72.91 11.23 80.89
C PRO A 672 74.08 10.43 81.38
N GLY A 673 75.27 11.00 81.42
CA GLY A 673 76.48 10.37 81.97
C GLY A 673 77.41 9.77 80.94
N GLY A 674 77.25 10.02 79.64
CA GLY A 674 78.32 9.68 78.63
C GLY A 674 79.39 10.68 78.55
N PRO A 675 80.64 10.35 78.06
CA PRO A 675 81.72 11.26 77.93
C PRO A 675 81.35 12.46 77.06
N PRO A 676 82.04 13.66 77.30
CA PRO A 676 81.79 14.80 76.47
C PRO A 676 81.99 14.48 74.96
N GLY A 677 80.95 14.48 74.16
CA GLY A 677 80.95 14.01 72.84
C GLY A 677 80.08 12.77 72.64
N GLY A 678 79.12 12.47 73.60
CA GLY A 678 78.32 11.28 73.51
C GLY A 678 77.61 11.11 72.12
N ALA A 679 77.71 9.89 71.61
CA ALA A 679 77.17 9.53 70.32
C ALA A 679 75.68 9.75 70.38
N ALA A 680 75.16 10.81 69.73
CA ALA A 680 73.75 10.89 69.34
C ALA A 680 73.37 9.72 68.44
N LEU A 681 72.34 9.02 68.82
CA LEU A 681 71.85 8.01 67.88
C LEU A 681 71.48 8.64 66.54
N PRO A 682 72.01 8.09 65.45
CA PRO A 682 71.70 8.65 64.15
C PRO A 682 70.16 8.74 63.95
N GLN A 683 69.70 9.96 63.76
CA GLN A 683 68.29 10.14 63.39
C GLN A 683 68.12 9.63 61.98
N ALA A 684 67.01 8.92 61.71
CA ALA A 684 66.70 8.49 60.39
C ALA A 684 66.51 9.71 59.47
N PRO A 685 67.04 9.70 58.27
CA PRO A 685 66.91 10.84 57.37
C PRO A 685 65.43 11.14 57.10
N ASN A 686 65.09 12.44 56.96
CA ASN A 686 63.73 12.87 56.71
C ASN A 686 63.15 12.34 55.37
N THR A 687 63.99 11.94 54.46
CA THR A 687 63.59 11.33 53.17
C THR A 687 64.24 9.94 53.09
N THR A 688 63.38 8.97 52.89
CA THR A 688 63.74 7.55 52.69
C THR A 688 63.11 7.04 51.38
N TRP A 689 63.82 6.21 50.67
CA TRP A 689 63.33 5.54 49.50
C TRP A 689 63.70 4.07 49.49
N ASN A 690 62.92 3.27 48.84
CA ASN A 690 63.20 1.88 48.53
C ASN A 690 62.69 1.51 47.18
N VAL A 691 63.39 0.68 46.47
CA VAL A 691 62.95 0.02 45.25
C VAL A 691 63.22 -1.46 45.38
N GLY A 692 62.31 -2.28 45.04
CA GLY A 692 62.42 -3.73 45.17
C GLY A 692 61.61 -4.48 44.16
N LEU A 693 61.99 -5.69 43.89
CA LEU A 693 61.17 -6.66 43.10
C LEU A 693 60.50 -7.56 44.16
N SER A 694 59.17 -7.57 44.11
CA SER A 694 58.31 -8.49 44.89
C SER A 694 57.94 -9.73 44.10
N LEU A 695 58.04 -10.88 44.69
CA LEU A 695 57.57 -12.15 44.13
C LEU A 695 56.70 -12.80 45.17
N SER A 696 55.45 -13.00 44.78
CA SER A 696 54.40 -13.55 45.63
C SER A 696 53.76 -14.79 44.99
N LEU A 697 53.79 -15.91 45.70
CA LEU A 697 53.12 -17.16 45.33
C LEU A 697 52.29 -17.63 46.52
N PRO A 698 51.00 -17.51 46.51
CA PRO A 698 50.16 -17.99 47.60
C PRO A 698 50.08 -19.52 47.59
N LEU A 699 50.66 -20.18 48.60
CA LEU A 699 50.68 -21.64 48.66
C LEU A 699 49.37 -22.25 49.12
N PHE A 700 48.62 -21.60 50.00
CA PHE A 700 47.35 -22.02 50.52
C PHE A 700 46.41 -20.84 50.67
N THR A 701 45.17 -20.97 50.06
CA THR A 701 44.14 -19.92 50.02
C THR A 701 42.85 -20.37 50.66
N GLY A 702 42.84 -21.36 51.54
CA GLY A 702 41.64 -21.88 52.17
C GLY A 702 40.63 -22.50 51.14
N LEU A 703 41.13 -23.23 50.13
CA LEU A 703 40.36 -23.86 49.05
C LEU A 703 39.60 -22.88 48.12
N LYS A 704 39.80 -21.54 48.29
CA LYS A 704 39.15 -20.55 47.45
C LYS A 704 39.52 -20.70 45.98
N ARG A 705 40.78 -20.99 45.69
CA ARG A 705 41.33 -21.16 44.33
C ARG A 705 40.68 -22.40 43.66
N ASP A 706 40.62 -23.53 44.39
CA ASP A 706 39.99 -24.75 43.92
C ASP A 706 38.53 -24.50 43.55
N GLY A 707 37.77 -23.81 44.43
CA GLY A 707 36.38 -23.44 44.20
C GLY A 707 36.20 -22.50 43.00
N GLN A 708 37.17 -21.58 42.77
CA GLN A 708 37.15 -20.69 41.60
C GLN A 708 37.36 -21.45 40.30
N ILE A 709 38.32 -22.39 40.27
CA ILE A 709 38.59 -23.23 39.10
C ILE A 709 37.39 -24.13 38.78
N GLU A 710 36.84 -24.81 39.79
CA GLU A 710 35.68 -25.68 39.59
C GLU A 710 34.45 -24.89 39.13
N ARG A 711 34.20 -23.68 39.67
CA ARG A 711 33.17 -22.78 39.17
C ARG A 711 33.44 -22.38 37.71
N GLY A 712 34.69 -22.08 37.34
CA GLY A 712 35.10 -21.79 35.97
C GLY A 712 34.84 -22.95 35.01
N ARG A 713 35.16 -24.19 35.41
CA ARG A 713 34.90 -25.42 34.67
C ARG A 713 33.40 -25.68 34.48
N ALA A 714 32.60 -25.49 35.52
CA ALA A 714 31.16 -25.60 35.45
C ALA A 714 30.55 -24.56 34.49
N ARG A 715 31.05 -23.29 34.56
CA ARG A 715 30.62 -22.21 33.60
C ARG A 715 31.00 -22.54 32.17
N LEU A 716 32.22 -23.06 31.94
CA LEU A 716 32.67 -23.51 30.62
C LEU A 716 31.78 -24.64 30.07
N SER A 717 31.43 -25.62 30.89
CA SER A 717 30.53 -26.71 30.53
C SER A 717 29.12 -26.17 30.17
N GLN A 718 28.62 -25.24 30.96
CA GLN A 718 27.33 -24.54 30.68
C GLN A 718 27.37 -23.84 29.32
N LEU A 719 28.38 -23.02 29.02
CA LEU A 719 28.51 -22.30 27.76
C LEU A 719 28.61 -23.25 26.56
N LYS A 720 29.37 -24.35 26.70
CA LYS A 720 29.43 -25.40 25.66
C LYS A 720 28.07 -26.07 25.41
N ALA A 721 27.28 -26.27 26.45
CA ALA A 721 25.90 -26.79 26.29
C ALA A 721 24.99 -25.77 25.60
N GLN A 722 25.05 -24.51 26.02
CA GLN A 722 24.31 -23.40 25.36
C GLN A 722 24.68 -23.25 23.89
N ARG A 723 25.97 -23.37 23.55
CA ARG A 723 26.41 -23.34 22.14
C ARG A 723 25.81 -24.47 21.30
N ARG A 724 25.75 -25.70 21.86
CA ARG A 724 25.09 -26.83 21.16
C ARG A 724 23.59 -26.57 20.95
N GLU A 725 22.91 -26.05 21.97
CA GLU A 725 21.50 -25.69 21.91
C GLU A 725 21.24 -24.63 20.85
N VAL A 726 21.99 -23.50 20.85
CA VAL A 726 21.88 -22.42 19.85
C VAL A 726 22.19 -22.94 18.46
N ARG A 727 23.22 -23.80 18.29
CA ARG A 727 23.52 -24.42 17.01
C ARG A 727 22.35 -25.25 16.49
N SER A 728 21.80 -26.13 17.33
CA SER A 728 20.66 -26.99 16.96
C SER A 728 19.42 -26.15 16.58
N SER A 729 19.11 -25.12 17.37
CA SER A 729 18.02 -24.17 17.07
C SER A 729 18.24 -23.40 15.75
N LEU A 730 19.48 -23.04 15.45
CA LEU A 730 19.83 -22.36 14.19
C LEU A 730 19.69 -23.33 13.00
N GLU A 731 20.16 -24.58 13.14
CA GLU A 731 19.98 -25.62 12.12
C GLU A 731 18.50 -25.87 11.82
N GLU A 732 17.67 -26.03 12.85
CA GLU A 732 16.24 -26.15 12.71
C GLU A 732 15.62 -24.93 11.99
N ARG A 733 15.99 -23.74 12.44
CA ARG A 733 15.49 -22.47 11.86
C ARG A 733 15.82 -22.37 10.37
N ILE A 734 17.08 -22.64 9.97
CA ILE A 734 17.50 -22.56 8.57
C ILE A 734 16.73 -23.58 7.75
N ARG A 735 16.62 -24.85 8.19
CA ARG A 735 15.85 -25.89 7.49
C ARG A 735 14.40 -25.51 7.32
N ALA A 736 13.74 -25.07 8.39
CA ALA A 736 12.35 -24.65 8.37
C ALA A 736 12.12 -23.44 7.44
N ARG A 737 13.00 -22.44 7.46
CA ARG A 737 12.87 -21.26 6.61
C ARG A 737 13.11 -21.56 5.14
N THR A 738 14.06 -22.42 4.81
CA THR A 738 14.32 -22.86 3.44
C THR A 738 13.15 -23.65 2.86
N GLU A 739 12.59 -24.58 3.62
CA GLU A 739 11.41 -25.34 3.18
C GLU A 739 10.18 -24.44 3.02
N GLN A 740 9.94 -23.53 3.97
CA GLN A 740 8.86 -22.56 3.89
C GLN A 740 9.03 -21.60 2.69
N ALA A 741 10.25 -21.15 2.41
CA ALA A 741 10.52 -20.28 1.26
C ALA A 741 10.28 -21.02 -0.07
N THR A 742 10.64 -22.27 -0.14
CA THR A 742 10.37 -23.12 -1.31
C THR A 742 8.87 -23.33 -1.51
N SER A 743 8.13 -23.64 -0.44
CA SER A 743 6.68 -23.78 -0.48
C SER A 743 5.99 -22.48 -0.88
N ASP A 744 6.40 -21.34 -0.31
CA ASP A 744 5.85 -20.02 -0.63
C ASP A 744 6.15 -19.63 -2.09
N TYR A 745 7.32 -20.00 -2.64
CA TYR A 745 7.65 -19.83 -4.06
C TYR A 745 6.69 -20.63 -4.97
N LEU A 746 6.47 -21.90 -4.66
CA LEU A 746 5.54 -22.73 -5.45
C LEU A 746 4.11 -22.21 -5.34
N SER A 747 3.68 -21.79 -4.15
CA SER A 747 2.37 -21.18 -3.91
C SER A 747 2.19 -19.88 -4.71
N LEU A 748 3.24 -19.07 -4.84
CA LEU A 748 3.22 -17.87 -5.69
C LEU A 748 3.00 -18.24 -7.16
N ARG A 749 3.67 -19.26 -7.68
CA ARG A 749 3.51 -19.71 -9.07
C ARG A 749 2.11 -20.21 -9.37
N GLU A 750 1.53 -21.00 -8.44
CA GLU A 750 0.14 -21.45 -8.55
C GLU A 750 -0.88 -20.30 -8.44
N ALA A 751 -0.65 -19.34 -7.54
CA ALA A 751 -1.50 -18.16 -7.41
C ALA A 751 -1.47 -17.28 -8.68
N GLU A 752 -0.29 -17.10 -9.30
CA GLU A 752 -0.16 -16.41 -10.59
C GLU A 752 -0.88 -17.12 -11.74
N ALA A 753 -0.81 -18.45 -11.77
CA ALA A 753 -1.55 -19.26 -12.75
C ALA A 753 -3.07 -19.15 -12.51
N GLY A 754 -3.52 -19.31 -11.26
CA GLY A 754 -4.92 -19.18 -10.88
C GLY A 754 -5.50 -17.79 -11.21
N ARG A 755 -4.74 -16.72 -10.98
CA ARG A 755 -5.17 -15.37 -11.36
C ARG A 755 -5.33 -15.23 -12.88
N ARG A 756 -4.43 -15.81 -13.70
CA ARG A 756 -4.57 -15.76 -15.18
C ARG A 756 -5.83 -16.46 -15.62
N THR A 757 -6.09 -17.67 -15.15
CA THR A 757 -7.29 -18.44 -15.47
C THR A 757 -8.57 -17.74 -15.02
N ALA A 758 -8.59 -17.20 -13.79
CA ALA A 758 -9.74 -16.45 -13.29
C ALA A 758 -10.01 -15.17 -14.10
N GLN A 759 -8.96 -14.47 -14.57
CA GLN A 759 -9.10 -13.31 -15.44
C GLN A 759 -9.71 -13.68 -16.80
N GLU A 760 -9.22 -14.74 -17.43
CA GLU A 760 -9.80 -15.24 -18.69
C GLU A 760 -11.25 -15.66 -18.52
N THR A 761 -11.60 -16.27 -17.39
CA THR A 761 -12.98 -16.68 -17.09
C THR A 761 -13.91 -15.48 -16.99
N ILE A 762 -13.52 -14.41 -16.24
CA ILE A 762 -14.41 -13.25 -16.10
C ILE A 762 -14.58 -12.50 -17.42
N ASP A 763 -13.53 -12.42 -18.25
CA ASP A 763 -13.61 -11.77 -19.55
C ASP A 763 -14.64 -12.51 -20.44
N LEU A 764 -14.60 -13.86 -20.48
CA LEU A 764 -15.58 -14.69 -21.22
C LEU A 764 -17.01 -14.58 -20.66
N VAL A 765 -17.16 -14.60 -19.33
CA VAL A 765 -18.48 -14.49 -18.69
C VAL A 765 -19.07 -13.09 -18.89
N GLN A 766 -18.24 -12.04 -18.85
CA GLN A 766 -18.70 -10.66 -19.08
C GLN A 766 -19.20 -10.48 -20.52
N ASP A 767 -18.50 -11.03 -21.51
CA ASP A 767 -18.94 -11.03 -22.90
C ASP A 767 -20.26 -11.81 -23.06
N SER A 768 -20.37 -12.99 -22.47
CA SER A 768 -21.57 -13.81 -22.47
C SER A 768 -22.74 -13.12 -21.78
N TYR A 769 -22.50 -12.47 -20.64
CA TYR A 769 -23.52 -11.68 -19.93
C TYR A 769 -23.99 -10.49 -20.77
N THR A 770 -23.10 -9.75 -21.44
CA THR A 770 -23.49 -8.64 -22.31
C THR A 770 -24.30 -9.11 -23.51
N ALA A 771 -24.00 -10.28 -24.06
CA ALA A 771 -24.75 -10.93 -25.13
C ALA A 771 -26.10 -11.52 -24.67
N GLY A 772 -26.33 -11.62 -23.35
CA GLY A 772 -27.57 -12.22 -22.79
C GLY A 772 -27.52 -13.75 -22.66
N ALA A 773 -26.36 -14.37 -22.87
CA ALA A 773 -26.15 -15.82 -22.81
C ALA A 773 -25.76 -16.32 -21.41
N ALA A 774 -25.29 -15.44 -20.53
CA ALA A 774 -24.97 -15.75 -19.13
C ALA A 774 -25.88 -14.95 -18.16
N ASP A 775 -26.09 -15.49 -16.99
CA ASP A 775 -26.93 -14.92 -15.96
C ASP A 775 -26.09 -13.99 -15.02
N VAL A 776 -26.79 -13.28 -14.11
CA VAL A 776 -26.15 -12.38 -13.14
C VAL A 776 -25.33 -13.14 -12.09
N LEU A 777 -25.70 -14.37 -11.77
CA LEU A 777 -24.99 -15.19 -10.80
C LEU A 777 -23.65 -15.60 -11.38
N ASP A 778 -23.61 -16.06 -12.62
CA ASP A 778 -22.36 -16.42 -13.31
C ASP A 778 -21.36 -15.26 -13.31
N LEU A 779 -21.85 -14.03 -13.56
CA LEU A 779 -21.00 -12.84 -13.54
C LEU A 779 -20.50 -12.49 -12.14
N LEU A 780 -21.34 -12.63 -11.11
CA LEU A 780 -20.95 -12.38 -9.72
C LEU A 780 -19.94 -13.42 -9.23
N ASP A 781 -20.15 -14.68 -9.55
CA ASP A 781 -19.26 -15.79 -9.18
C ASP A 781 -17.90 -15.62 -9.89
N ALA A 782 -17.88 -15.27 -11.17
CA ALA A 782 -16.64 -14.98 -11.89
C ALA A 782 -15.92 -13.74 -11.34
N GLN A 783 -16.65 -12.70 -10.92
CA GLN A 783 -16.06 -11.52 -10.27
C GLN A 783 -15.44 -11.88 -8.92
N GLU A 784 -16.12 -12.68 -8.11
CA GLU A 784 -15.60 -13.14 -6.83
C GLU A 784 -14.35 -14.03 -7.02
N ALA A 785 -14.37 -14.93 -7.99
CA ALA A 785 -13.23 -15.78 -8.32
C ALA A 785 -11.99 -14.96 -8.71
N VAL A 786 -12.14 -13.95 -9.58
CA VAL A 786 -11.04 -13.05 -9.96
C VAL A 786 -10.53 -12.23 -8.77
N LEU A 787 -11.43 -11.72 -7.94
CA LEU A 787 -11.06 -10.98 -6.74
C LEU A 787 -10.22 -11.86 -5.80
N ASN A 788 -10.71 -13.06 -5.50
CA ASN A 788 -10.04 -14.00 -4.61
C ASN A 788 -8.67 -14.44 -5.18
N ALA A 789 -8.59 -14.70 -6.48
CA ALA A 789 -7.34 -15.04 -7.15
C ALA A 789 -6.30 -13.89 -7.12
N ARG A 790 -6.72 -12.64 -7.32
CA ARG A 790 -5.84 -11.46 -7.19
C ARG A 790 -5.36 -11.23 -5.75
N LEU A 791 -6.23 -11.44 -4.78
CA LEU A 791 -5.85 -11.34 -3.36
C LEU A 791 -4.85 -12.44 -3.00
N ALA A 792 -5.10 -13.68 -3.43
CA ALA A 792 -4.20 -14.81 -3.22
C ALA A 792 -2.81 -14.58 -3.85
N GLU A 793 -2.74 -14.02 -5.08
CA GLU A 793 -1.46 -13.67 -5.71
C GLU A 793 -0.69 -12.62 -4.89
N VAL A 794 -1.37 -11.56 -4.42
CA VAL A 794 -0.73 -10.53 -3.59
C VAL A 794 -0.21 -11.13 -2.29
N ASP A 795 -1.02 -11.93 -1.60
CA ASP A 795 -0.63 -12.57 -0.35
C ASP A 795 0.54 -13.55 -0.55
N ALA A 796 0.50 -14.39 -1.58
CA ALA A 796 1.59 -15.31 -1.90
C ALA A 796 2.89 -14.58 -2.22
N ARG A 797 2.85 -13.48 -3.01
CA ARG A 797 4.02 -12.69 -3.39
C ARG A 797 4.72 -12.06 -2.19
N TYR A 798 3.97 -11.40 -1.31
CA TYR A 798 4.56 -10.74 -0.16
C TYR A 798 4.90 -11.70 0.98
N SER A 799 4.19 -12.83 1.11
CA SER A 799 4.58 -13.93 1.99
C SER A 799 5.91 -14.53 1.56
N PHE A 800 6.09 -14.82 0.28
CA PHE A 800 7.36 -15.31 -0.28
C PHE A 800 8.49 -14.29 -0.05
N LEU A 801 8.27 -13.00 -0.38
CA LEU A 801 9.27 -11.95 -0.15
C LEU A 801 9.68 -11.87 1.33
N LEU A 802 8.73 -11.89 2.25
CA LEU A 802 9.02 -11.89 3.67
C LEU A 802 9.81 -13.13 4.09
N ARG A 803 9.51 -14.29 3.52
CA ARG A 803 10.22 -15.55 3.79
C ARG A 803 11.65 -15.51 3.31
N LEU A 804 11.91 -14.94 2.12
CA LEU A 804 13.27 -14.69 1.62
C LEU A 804 14.09 -13.89 2.64
N LEU A 805 13.55 -12.76 3.13
CA LEU A 805 14.21 -11.91 4.10
C LEU A 805 14.46 -12.60 5.45
N GLN A 806 13.53 -13.49 5.88
CA GLN A 806 13.71 -14.30 7.07
C GLN A 806 14.79 -15.38 6.88
N THR A 807 14.91 -15.93 5.66
CA THR A 807 15.95 -16.90 5.31
C THR A 807 17.32 -16.22 5.28
N GLU A 808 17.41 -15.03 4.67
CA GLU A 808 18.64 -14.21 4.71
C GLU A 808 19.10 -13.87 6.14
N ARG A 809 18.13 -13.55 7.03
CA ARG A 809 18.45 -13.35 8.47
C ARG A 809 18.91 -14.65 9.13
N ALA A 810 18.31 -15.79 8.81
CA ALA A 810 18.68 -17.06 9.40
C ALA A 810 20.11 -17.50 9.04
N ILE A 811 20.59 -17.10 7.85
CA ILE A 811 21.99 -17.32 7.42
C ILE A 811 22.88 -16.11 7.68
N ALA A 812 22.41 -15.11 8.43
CA ALA A 812 23.14 -13.88 8.76
C ALA A 812 23.64 -13.08 7.52
N ARG A 813 22.83 -13.07 6.41
CA ARG A 813 23.21 -12.45 5.13
C ARG A 813 22.09 -11.56 4.57
N ILE A 814 21.61 -10.61 5.38
CA ILE A 814 20.57 -9.67 4.92
C ILE A 814 21.15 -8.73 3.85
N GLY A 815 20.53 -8.74 2.66
CA GLY A 815 21.05 -8.06 1.49
C GLY A 815 21.46 -6.58 1.65
N PRO A 816 20.64 -5.68 2.25
CA PRO A 816 21.01 -4.28 2.48
C PRO A 816 22.21 -4.05 3.42
N LEU A 817 22.59 -5.03 4.25
CA LEU A 817 23.76 -4.98 5.12
C LEU A 817 25.04 -5.43 4.40
N GLN A 818 24.91 -5.98 3.21
CA GLN A 818 26.01 -6.46 2.39
C GLN A 818 26.31 -5.53 1.23
N THR A 819 27.56 -5.52 0.80
CA THR A 819 27.97 -4.90 -0.45
C THR A 819 27.45 -5.71 -1.66
N ALA A 820 27.46 -5.14 -2.84
CA ALA A 820 27.08 -5.84 -4.06
C ALA A 820 28.00 -7.05 -4.35
N ASP A 821 29.30 -6.90 -4.06
CA ASP A 821 30.29 -7.94 -4.29
C ASP A 821 30.11 -9.12 -3.32
N GLU A 822 29.82 -8.86 -2.06
CA GLU A 822 29.52 -9.90 -1.06
C GLU A 822 28.28 -10.72 -1.44
N ARG A 823 27.18 -10.05 -1.86
CA ARG A 823 25.99 -10.75 -2.34
C ARG A 823 26.28 -11.60 -3.58
N THR A 824 27.13 -11.09 -4.48
CA THR A 824 27.53 -11.83 -5.69
C THR A 824 28.38 -13.04 -5.31
N ALA A 825 29.35 -12.87 -4.39
CA ALA A 825 30.19 -13.96 -3.91
C ALA A 825 29.39 -15.09 -3.25
N VAL A 826 28.35 -14.77 -2.44
CA VAL A 826 27.44 -15.79 -1.87
C VAL A 826 26.76 -16.59 -2.97
N ARG A 827 26.25 -15.90 -4.00
CA ARG A 827 25.54 -16.55 -5.14
C ARG A 827 26.50 -17.40 -6.00
N GLU A 828 27.72 -16.96 -6.15
CA GLU A 828 28.76 -17.73 -6.89
C GLU A 828 29.15 -18.99 -6.10
N ARG A 829 29.35 -18.88 -4.77
CA ARG A 829 29.58 -20.06 -3.91
C ARG A 829 28.41 -21.05 -3.98
N LEU A 830 27.17 -20.54 -3.94
CA LEU A 830 25.99 -21.36 -4.10
C LEU A 830 26.01 -22.12 -5.43
N ARG A 831 26.28 -21.44 -6.56
CA ARG A 831 26.36 -22.08 -7.88
C ARG A 831 27.44 -23.15 -7.90
N ALA A 832 28.63 -22.82 -7.45
CA ALA A 832 29.75 -23.78 -7.38
C ALA A 832 29.39 -25.01 -6.53
N PHE A 833 28.74 -24.83 -5.39
CA PHE A 833 28.27 -25.92 -4.54
C PHE A 833 27.22 -26.79 -5.23
N MET A 834 26.27 -26.16 -5.92
CA MET A 834 25.20 -26.87 -6.66
C MET A 834 25.76 -27.61 -7.88
N ASP A 835 26.75 -27.08 -8.57
CA ASP A 835 27.37 -27.68 -9.77
C ASP A 835 28.44 -28.75 -9.43
N GLY A 836 29.16 -28.57 -8.32
CA GLY A 836 30.24 -29.49 -7.87
C GLY A 836 29.77 -30.87 -7.38
N GLY A 837 28.47 -31.14 -7.40
CA GLY A 837 27.87 -32.43 -7.09
C GLY A 837 27.48 -33.26 -8.35
N ARG A 838 27.91 -32.89 -9.53
CA ARG A 838 27.73 -33.66 -10.77
C ARG A 838 28.87 -34.62 -11.02
#